data_37d0bea702b31745dc58430d2fcee84d
#
_entry.id   37d0bea702b31745dc58430d2fcee84d
#
_cell.length_a   1.000
_cell.length_b   1.000
_cell.length_c   1.000
_cell.angle_alpha   90.00
_cell.angle_beta   90.00
_cell.angle_gamma   90.00
#
_symmetry.space_group_name_H-M   'P 1'
#
loop_
_entity.id
_entity.type
_entity.pdbx_description
1 polymer ?
#
loop_
_entity_poly.entity_id
_entity_poly.type
_entity_poly.pdbx_seq_one_letter_code
_entity_poly.pdbx_strand_id
1 'polypeptide(L)'
;MESPLEKLEELKQDGSKLVFVGDVVGTGSSRKSAANSMLWHMGEDIPCVPAKRTGGFCFGNKIAPIFYNTLQDSGALPIELDVDNLDHGKKIILKPYDGQVLDAETLDVISTFEFKSDVIFDEVQAGGRINLIIGRQLTDKTREKLDLPPSDVFRRYGDSETSQKGYTLAQKMVGKACGMSGVRAGQYCEPRMTTVGSQDTTGPMTRDELKELACLGFSSDLVMQSFCHTAAYPKPVDEVTHRTLPDFFINRGGVSLRPGDGIIHSWLNRMLLPDTVGTGGDSHTRFPIGISFPAGSGMVAFAATLGVMPLEMPESVLVRFSGELKPGITIRDLVHAIPYYAMKQDLLTLDKKNKKNIFSGRCLEIEGLPNLKIEQAFELSDASAERSASGCTVKLDKEPVIEYLQSNITLLRWMISEGYHDPKTLERRAREMEKWIENPELMEADKDAEYAAVIEIPLDEIDEPLLCCPNDPDDVKKLSEVAGDEVHETFLGSCMTNIGHFRAAGKLLEKYGKTKTRFWVVPPTRMDEHQLTVEGYYDIFEKSEARVEIPGCSLCMGNQARAADNSTMISTSTRNFPNRMGDGCNVYLASSEVTAISSLLGKIPTAEEYREYMTDLNSMSQEIFRYMNFNEIEDYQKKVRDMDISLLNVEEVKD
;
A
#
# COMPACT_ATOMS: atom_id res chain seq x y z
N MET A 1 -31.49 -21.27 9.96
CA MET A 1 -30.18 -21.37 9.26
C MET A 1 -29.13 -21.52 10.36
N GLU A 2 -28.42 -22.61 10.39
CA GLU A 2 -27.28 -22.79 11.29
C GLU A 2 -26.25 -21.71 11.02
N SER A 3 -25.61 -21.21 12.07
CA SER A 3 -24.56 -20.21 11.90
C SER A 3 -23.36 -20.87 11.24
N PRO A 4 -22.60 -20.17 10.36
CA PRO A 4 -21.38 -20.72 9.77
C PRO A 4 -20.36 -21.20 10.82
N LEU A 5 -20.35 -20.61 12.00
CA LEU A 5 -19.46 -20.98 13.10
C LEU A 5 -19.89 -22.31 13.76
N GLU A 6 -21.19 -22.56 13.93
CA GLU A 6 -21.70 -23.84 14.43
C GLU A 6 -21.29 -24.99 13.51
N LYS A 7 -21.39 -24.78 12.19
CA LYS A 7 -20.98 -25.77 11.20
C LYS A 7 -19.47 -26.02 11.20
N LEU A 8 -18.64 -25.00 11.43
CA LEU A 8 -17.20 -25.17 11.58
C LEU A 8 -16.85 -26.03 12.80
N GLU A 9 -17.54 -25.81 13.92
CA GLU A 9 -17.31 -26.62 15.13
C GLU A 9 -17.81 -28.05 14.96
N GLU A 10 -18.91 -28.28 14.24
CA GLU A 10 -19.38 -29.62 13.88
C GLU A 10 -18.34 -30.40 13.04
N LEU A 11 -17.76 -29.73 12.02
CA LEU A 11 -16.73 -30.34 11.17
C LEU A 11 -15.45 -30.73 11.93
N LYS A 12 -15.16 -30.09 13.06
CA LYS A 12 -14.01 -30.42 13.91
C LYS A 12 -14.24 -31.64 14.82
N GLN A 13 -15.49 -32.02 15.08
CA GLN A 13 -15.82 -33.04 16.08
C GLN A 13 -15.27 -34.44 15.75
N ASP A 14 -14.99 -34.75 14.49
CA ASP A 14 -14.43 -36.02 14.07
C ASP A 14 -12.89 -36.07 14.09
N GLY A 15 -12.23 -35.00 14.55
CA GLY A 15 -10.78 -34.88 14.63
C GLY A 15 -10.09 -34.50 13.31
N SER A 16 -10.85 -34.21 12.25
CA SER A 16 -10.31 -33.73 10.99
C SER A 16 -9.83 -32.29 11.11
N LYS A 17 -8.72 -31.95 10.45
CA LYS A 17 -8.27 -30.56 10.31
C LYS A 17 -9.08 -29.87 9.23
N LEU A 18 -9.45 -28.61 9.47
CA LEU A 18 -10.19 -27.80 8.51
C LEU A 18 -9.26 -27.20 7.46
N VAL A 19 -9.75 -27.12 6.22
CA VAL A 19 -9.12 -26.41 5.12
C VAL A 19 -10.06 -25.29 4.67
N PHE A 20 -9.55 -24.07 4.61
CA PHE A 20 -10.25 -22.96 3.97
C PHE A 20 -10.02 -23.04 2.46
N VAL A 21 -11.12 -23.01 1.68
CA VAL A 21 -11.05 -23.13 0.22
C VAL A 21 -11.75 -21.91 -0.41
N GLY A 22 -11.13 -21.31 -1.39
CA GLY A 22 -11.71 -20.22 -2.17
C GLY A 22 -11.06 -20.11 -3.54
N ASP A 23 -11.79 -19.60 -4.53
CA ASP A 23 -11.26 -19.40 -5.89
C ASP A 23 -10.14 -18.36 -5.88
N VAL A 24 -10.45 -17.12 -5.51
CA VAL A 24 -9.44 -16.07 -5.32
C VAL A 24 -9.47 -15.61 -3.87
N VAL A 25 -8.41 -15.92 -3.14
CA VAL A 25 -8.34 -15.72 -1.69
C VAL A 25 -7.55 -14.46 -1.35
N GLY A 26 -8.05 -13.68 -0.38
CA GLY A 26 -7.31 -12.56 0.20
C GLY A 26 -7.29 -11.29 -0.66
N THR A 27 -8.27 -11.13 -1.53
CA THR A 27 -8.51 -9.92 -2.28
C THR A 27 -9.15 -8.84 -1.44
N GLY A 28 -9.03 -7.83 -1.17
CA GLY A 28 -9.70 -6.88 -0.29
C GLY A 28 -8.71 -6.07 0.55
N SER A 29 -9.24 -5.14 1.30
CA SER A 29 -8.44 -4.19 2.05
C SER A 29 -7.79 -4.81 3.30
N SER A 30 -8.57 -5.59 4.05
CA SER A 30 -8.19 -6.11 5.36
C SER A 30 -7.60 -7.52 5.29
N ARG A 31 -6.72 -7.76 4.34
CA ARG A 31 -6.12 -9.10 4.05
C ARG A 31 -5.53 -9.77 5.26
N LYS A 32 -4.85 -9.01 6.13
CA LYS A 32 -4.22 -9.51 7.36
C LYS A 32 -5.24 -9.91 8.41
N SER A 33 -6.23 -9.05 8.66
CA SER A 33 -7.31 -9.35 9.59
C SER A 33 -8.10 -10.58 9.12
N ALA A 34 -8.32 -10.72 7.81
CA ALA A 34 -8.97 -11.90 7.24
C ALA A 34 -8.13 -13.17 7.44
N ALA A 35 -6.81 -13.11 7.20
CA ALA A 35 -5.91 -14.24 7.47
C ALA A 35 -5.92 -14.63 8.96
N ASN A 36 -5.82 -13.65 9.86
CA ASN A 36 -5.88 -13.90 11.30
C ASN A 36 -7.23 -14.49 11.74
N SER A 37 -8.35 -14.04 11.16
CA SER A 37 -9.67 -14.62 11.43
C SER A 37 -9.75 -16.08 10.95
N MET A 38 -9.19 -16.38 9.78
CA MET A 38 -9.09 -17.75 9.28
C MET A 38 -8.25 -18.62 10.24
N LEU A 39 -7.08 -18.15 10.63
CA LEU A 39 -6.18 -18.85 11.57
C LEU A 39 -6.84 -19.08 12.93
N TRP A 40 -7.64 -18.13 13.41
CA TRP A 40 -8.38 -18.28 14.67
C TRP A 40 -9.32 -19.49 14.67
N HIS A 41 -9.91 -19.82 13.52
CA HIS A 41 -10.81 -20.96 13.39
C HIS A 41 -10.12 -22.26 12.97
N MET A 42 -8.98 -22.19 12.27
CA MET A 42 -8.31 -23.36 11.66
C MET A 42 -6.98 -23.72 12.29
N GLY A 43 -6.31 -22.76 12.93
CA GLY A 43 -5.04 -22.97 13.59
C GLY A 43 -5.15 -23.61 14.98
N GLU A 44 -4.02 -23.93 15.55
CA GLU A 44 -3.85 -24.48 16.90
C GLU A 44 -3.33 -23.42 17.86
N ASP A 45 -3.66 -23.52 19.15
CA ASP A 45 -3.18 -22.58 20.17
C ASP A 45 -1.67 -22.72 20.36
N ILE A 46 -0.97 -21.60 20.46
CA ILE A 46 0.45 -21.58 20.75
C ILE A 46 0.63 -21.65 22.26
N PRO A 47 1.38 -22.61 22.81
CA PRO A 47 1.59 -22.72 24.24
C PRO A 47 2.13 -21.43 24.84
N CYS A 48 1.51 -20.96 25.92
CA CYS A 48 1.87 -19.73 26.66
C CYS A 48 1.70 -18.41 25.87
N VAL A 49 1.12 -18.42 24.68
CA VAL A 49 0.83 -17.21 23.89
C VAL A 49 -0.68 -17.05 23.73
N PRO A 50 -1.35 -16.24 24.56
CA PRO A 50 -2.80 -16.05 24.47
C PRO A 50 -3.19 -15.27 23.21
N ALA A 51 -4.37 -15.56 22.70
CA ALA A 51 -4.99 -14.85 21.58
C ALA A 51 -4.23 -14.91 20.24
N LYS A 52 -3.34 -15.90 20.06
CA LYS A 52 -2.63 -16.18 18.81
C LYS A 52 -2.68 -17.68 18.51
N ARG A 53 -2.83 -18.00 17.22
CA ARG A 53 -2.82 -19.38 16.72
C ARG A 53 -1.83 -19.55 15.59
N THR A 54 -1.33 -20.76 15.44
CA THR A 54 -0.38 -21.16 14.40
C THR A 54 -0.94 -22.33 13.58
N GLY A 55 -0.43 -22.52 12.37
CA GLY A 55 -0.83 -23.61 11.51
C GLY A 55 -2.13 -23.37 10.73
N GLY A 56 -2.70 -24.44 10.18
CA GLY A 56 -3.90 -24.38 9.34
C GLY A 56 -3.60 -24.48 7.86
N PHE A 57 -4.64 -24.65 7.05
CA PHE A 57 -4.53 -24.90 5.61
C PHE A 57 -5.44 -23.95 4.83
N CYS A 58 -4.91 -23.39 3.74
CA CYS A 58 -5.65 -22.51 2.85
C CYS A 58 -5.40 -22.91 1.40
N PHE A 59 -6.46 -23.23 0.65
CA PHE A 59 -6.38 -23.58 -0.78
C PHE A 59 -7.05 -22.48 -1.60
N GLY A 60 -6.45 -22.18 -2.75
CA GLY A 60 -7.03 -21.24 -3.70
C GLY A 60 -6.49 -21.45 -5.11
N ASN A 61 -7.29 -21.12 -6.14
CA ASN A 61 -6.75 -21.00 -7.49
C ASN A 61 -5.69 -19.88 -7.52
N LYS A 62 -5.96 -18.80 -6.77
CA LYS A 62 -5.01 -17.73 -6.48
C LYS A 62 -5.14 -17.25 -5.04
N ILE A 63 -4.00 -16.97 -4.41
CA ILE A 63 -3.93 -16.39 -3.07
C ILE A 63 -3.17 -15.07 -3.16
N ALA A 64 -3.81 -13.97 -2.76
CA ALA A 64 -3.18 -12.65 -2.81
C ALA A 64 -1.89 -12.62 -1.97
N PRO A 65 -0.79 -12.02 -2.45
CA PRO A 65 0.55 -12.13 -1.84
C PRO A 65 0.58 -11.76 -0.35
N ILE A 66 -0.07 -10.67 0.05
CA ILE A 66 -0.12 -10.26 1.46
C ILE A 66 -0.84 -11.30 2.34
N PHE A 67 -1.89 -11.93 1.82
CA PHE A 67 -2.61 -12.98 2.53
C PHE A 67 -1.75 -14.25 2.63
N TYR A 68 -1.13 -14.64 1.53
CA TYR A 68 -0.21 -15.78 1.45
C TYR A 68 0.94 -15.62 2.45
N ASN A 69 1.63 -14.48 2.42
CA ASN A 69 2.74 -14.19 3.33
C ASN A 69 2.31 -14.17 4.80
N THR A 70 1.12 -13.65 5.12
CA THR A 70 0.60 -13.65 6.50
C THR A 70 0.35 -15.06 7.01
N LEU A 71 -0.08 -15.98 6.14
CA LEU A 71 -0.23 -17.39 6.48
C LEU A 71 1.12 -18.06 6.76
N GLN A 72 2.12 -17.83 5.90
CA GLN A 72 3.49 -18.32 6.12
C GLN A 72 4.08 -17.81 7.43
N ASP A 73 3.90 -16.52 7.74
CA ASP A 73 4.37 -15.92 9.00
C ASP A 73 3.78 -16.62 10.22
N SER A 74 2.58 -17.18 10.09
CA SER A 74 1.84 -17.86 11.15
C SER A 74 1.97 -19.40 11.10
N GLY A 75 2.85 -19.94 10.28
CA GLY A 75 3.07 -21.37 10.14
C GLY A 75 1.91 -22.15 9.49
N ALA A 76 0.97 -21.46 8.84
CA ALA A 76 -0.04 -22.10 8.03
C ALA A 76 0.52 -22.50 6.67
N LEU A 77 -0.15 -23.41 6.00
CA LEU A 77 0.23 -23.91 4.67
C LEU A 77 -0.76 -23.39 3.61
N PRO A 78 -0.44 -22.27 2.93
CA PRO A 78 -1.17 -21.81 1.76
C PRO A 78 -0.76 -22.63 0.53
N ILE A 79 -1.74 -23.08 -0.24
CA ILE A 79 -1.52 -23.87 -1.47
C ILE A 79 -2.34 -23.27 -2.61
N GLU A 80 -1.67 -22.90 -3.69
CA GLU A 80 -2.34 -22.55 -4.95
C GLU A 80 -2.54 -23.85 -5.76
N LEU A 81 -3.80 -24.18 -6.03
CA LEU A 81 -4.19 -25.38 -6.79
C LEU A 81 -5.58 -25.18 -7.39
N ASP A 82 -5.95 -26.03 -8.36
CA ASP A 82 -7.32 -26.05 -8.91
C ASP A 82 -8.31 -26.53 -7.84
N VAL A 83 -9.22 -25.64 -7.45
CA VAL A 83 -10.23 -25.89 -6.42
C VAL A 83 -11.61 -26.28 -6.96
N ASP A 84 -11.79 -26.33 -8.28
CA ASP A 84 -13.10 -26.57 -8.93
C ASP A 84 -13.76 -27.90 -8.53
N ASN A 85 -12.98 -28.88 -8.11
CA ASN A 85 -13.44 -30.21 -7.69
C ASN A 85 -13.47 -30.42 -6.17
N LEU A 86 -13.30 -29.33 -5.39
CA LEU A 86 -13.32 -29.36 -3.93
C LEU A 86 -14.68 -28.91 -3.40
N ASP A 87 -15.57 -29.86 -3.15
CA ASP A 87 -16.89 -29.58 -2.59
C ASP A 87 -16.85 -29.25 -1.10
N HIS A 88 -17.82 -28.45 -0.65
CA HIS A 88 -17.95 -28.04 0.74
C HIS A 88 -18.24 -29.24 1.67
N GLY A 89 -17.39 -29.40 2.68
CA GLY A 89 -17.50 -30.50 3.66
C GLY A 89 -16.92 -31.84 3.16
N LYS A 90 -16.32 -31.87 1.98
CA LYS A 90 -15.65 -33.05 1.45
C LYS A 90 -14.41 -33.39 2.26
N LYS A 91 -14.24 -34.68 2.60
CA LYS A 91 -13.02 -35.16 3.23
C LYS A 91 -11.95 -35.45 2.18
N ILE A 92 -10.75 -34.94 2.41
CA ILE A 92 -9.61 -35.08 1.53
C ILE A 92 -8.37 -35.56 2.28
N ILE A 93 -7.43 -36.12 1.55
CA ILE A 93 -6.08 -36.43 2.02
C ILE A 93 -5.11 -35.51 1.32
N LEU A 94 -4.41 -34.68 2.09
CA LEU A 94 -3.35 -33.82 1.58
C LEU A 94 -2.00 -34.55 1.68
N LYS A 95 -1.30 -34.68 0.55
CA LYS A 95 0.08 -35.18 0.47
C LYS A 95 1.01 -34.05 0.04
N PRO A 96 1.48 -33.23 0.98
CA PRO A 96 2.19 -32.00 0.63
C PRO A 96 3.53 -32.24 -0.08
N TYR A 97 4.25 -33.33 0.27
CA TYR A 97 5.53 -33.68 -0.37
C TYR A 97 5.36 -34.28 -1.78
N ASP A 98 4.19 -34.86 -2.06
CA ASP A 98 3.86 -35.46 -3.37
C ASP A 98 3.15 -34.42 -4.28
N GLY A 99 2.79 -33.25 -3.75
CA GLY A 99 2.02 -32.23 -4.46
C GLY A 99 0.62 -32.67 -4.86
N GLN A 100 -0.07 -33.47 -4.02
CA GLN A 100 -1.35 -34.10 -4.36
C GLN A 100 -2.42 -33.87 -3.28
N VAL A 101 -3.64 -33.69 -3.76
CA VAL A 101 -4.87 -33.75 -2.96
C VAL A 101 -5.71 -34.92 -3.47
N LEU A 102 -6.04 -35.86 -2.58
CA LEU A 102 -6.81 -37.06 -2.88
C LEU A 102 -8.19 -37.00 -2.24
N ASP A 103 -9.14 -37.66 -2.87
CA ASP A 103 -10.43 -38.00 -2.26
C ASP A 103 -10.19 -38.99 -1.11
N ALA A 104 -10.72 -38.75 0.08
CA ALA A 104 -10.49 -39.60 1.23
C ALA A 104 -11.21 -40.98 1.14
N GLU A 105 -12.26 -41.12 0.31
CA GLU A 105 -13.05 -42.34 0.14
C GLU A 105 -12.52 -43.17 -1.02
N THR A 106 -12.26 -42.57 -2.19
CA THR A 106 -11.86 -43.25 -3.40
C THR A 106 -10.35 -43.34 -3.58
N LEU A 107 -9.59 -42.48 -2.93
CA LEU A 107 -8.14 -42.29 -3.09
C LEU A 107 -7.73 -41.79 -4.48
N ASP A 108 -8.68 -41.31 -5.27
CA ASP A 108 -8.40 -40.68 -6.55
C ASP A 108 -7.78 -39.28 -6.35
N VAL A 109 -6.88 -38.91 -7.27
CA VAL A 109 -6.29 -37.56 -7.26
C VAL A 109 -7.34 -36.55 -7.71
N ILE A 110 -7.69 -35.60 -6.83
CA ILE A 110 -8.63 -34.49 -7.11
C ILE A 110 -7.90 -33.34 -7.77
N SER A 111 -6.73 -32.99 -7.24
CA SER A 111 -5.93 -31.87 -7.70
C SER A 111 -4.45 -32.08 -7.42
N THR A 112 -3.60 -31.44 -8.19
CA THR A 112 -2.14 -31.43 -8.00
C THR A 112 -1.63 -30.01 -7.85
N PHE A 113 -0.52 -29.84 -7.17
CA PHE A 113 0.11 -28.55 -6.95
C PHE A 113 1.64 -28.69 -6.84
N GLU A 114 2.32 -27.56 -6.99
CA GLU A 114 3.76 -27.48 -6.80
C GLU A 114 4.08 -26.23 -5.96
N PHE A 115 4.98 -26.37 -4.99
CA PHE A 115 5.46 -25.23 -4.24
C PHE A 115 6.60 -24.53 -4.99
N LYS A 116 6.67 -23.22 -4.91
CA LYS A 116 7.79 -22.44 -5.45
C LYS A 116 9.12 -22.79 -4.78
N SER A 117 9.07 -23.20 -3.51
CA SER A 117 10.24 -23.62 -2.73
C SER A 117 9.83 -24.57 -1.61
N ASP A 118 10.66 -25.57 -1.36
CA ASP A 118 10.49 -26.51 -0.25
C ASP A 118 10.79 -25.90 1.13
N VAL A 119 11.30 -24.66 1.18
CA VAL A 119 11.51 -23.92 2.45
C VAL A 119 10.21 -23.77 3.23
N ILE A 120 9.05 -23.74 2.55
CA ILE A 120 7.74 -23.68 3.19
C ILE A 120 7.51 -24.81 4.20
N PHE A 121 8.09 -25.99 3.99
CA PHE A 121 7.98 -27.10 4.95
C PHE A 121 8.71 -26.80 6.26
N ASP A 122 9.88 -26.15 6.19
CA ASP A 122 10.61 -25.72 7.37
C ASP A 122 9.88 -24.58 8.09
N GLU A 123 9.23 -23.68 7.33
CA GLU A 123 8.39 -22.61 7.89
C GLU A 123 7.23 -23.16 8.72
N VAL A 124 6.50 -24.15 8.15
CA VAL A 124 5.40 -24.81 8.87
C VAL A 124 5.91 -25.55 10.11
N GLN A 125 7.03 -26.27 10.00
CA GLN A 125 7.63 -26.99 11.14
C GLN A 125 8.12 -26.06 12.25
N ALA A 126 8.64 -24.89 11.89
CA ALA A 126 9.08 -23.88 12.84
C ALA A 126 7.92 -23.13 13.52
N GLY A 127 6.68 -23.33 13.07
CA GLY A 127 5.52 -22.56 13.52
C GLY A 127 5.43 -21.16 12.92
N GLY A 128 6.14 -20.93 11.80
CA GLY A 128 6.10 -19.70 11.01
C GLY A 128 7.46 -19.28 10.47
N ARG A 129 7.41 -18.49 9.40
CA ARG A 129 8.58 -17.99 8.68
C ARG A 129 9.53 -17.20 9.58
N ILE A 130 9.00 -16.36 10.46
CA ILE A 130 9.78 -15.55 11.40
C ILE A 130 10.60 -16.45 12.32
N ASN A 131 9.99 -17.46 12.91
CA ASN A 131 10.66 -18.41 13.81
C ASN A 131 11.78 -19.17 13.09
N LEU A 132 11.53 -19.61 11.84
CA LEU A 132 12.54 -20.27 11.02
C LEU A 132 13.74 -19.36 10.77
N ILE A 133 13.52 -18.10 10.38
CA ILE A 133 14.58 -17.15 10.07
C ILE A 133 15.44 -16.89 11.31
N ILE A 134 14.82 -16.62 12.46
CA ILE A 134 15.53 -16.39 13.72
C ILE A 134 16.36 -17.62 14.10
N GLY A 135 15.74 -18.80 14.06
CA GLY A 135 16.43 -20.06 14.42
C GLY A 135 17.60 -20.36 13.48
N ARG A 136 17.42 -20.18 12.17
CA ARG A 136 18.47 -20.35 11.17
C ARG A 136 19.61 -19.37 11.35
N GLN A 137 19.33 -18.08 11.52
CA GLN A 137 20.35 -17.06 11.72
C GLN A 137 21.15 -17.28 13.00
N LEU A 138 20.50 -17.64 14.11
CA LEU A 138 21.18 -17.97 15.37
C LEU A 138 22.08 -19.19 15.21
N THR A 139 21.60 -20.21 14.51
CA THR A 139 22.37 -21.41 14.24
C THR A 139 23.59 -21.10 13.37
N ASP A 140 23.41 -20.37 12.26
CA ASP A 140 24.49 -20.01 11.33
C ASP A 140 25.55 -19.14 12.02
N LYS A 141 25.16 -18.10 12.78
CA LYS A 141 26.07 -17.25 13.54
C LYS A 141 26.84 -18.04 14.64
N THR A 142 26.17 -18.98 15.29
CA THR A 142 26.84 -19.82 16.31
C THR A 142 27.86 -20.74 15.65
N ARG A 143 27.52 -21.38 14.53
CA ARG A 143 28.41 -22.26 13.79
C ARG A 143 29.63 -21.50 13.23
N GLU A 144 29.40 -20.31 12.67
CA GLU A 144 30.48 -19.40 12.24
C GLU A 144 31.46 -19.07 13.37
N LYS A 145 30.96 -18.75 14.58
CA LYS A 145 31.77 -18.48 15.75
C LYS A 145 32.55 -19.70 16.23
N LEU A 146 32.13 -20.90 15.91
CA LEU A 146 32.75 -22.17 16.23
C LEU A 146 33.60 -22.74 15.08
N ASP A 147 33.82 -21.97 14.01
CA ASP A 147 34.51 -22.39 12.79
C ASP A 147 33.89 -23.67 12.15
N LEU A 148 32.56 -23.82 12.25
CA LEU A 148 31.81 -24.92 11.68
C LEU A 148 31.13 -24.49 10.37
N PRO A 149 30.97 -25.39 9.36
CA PRO A 149 30.25 -25.06 8.14
C PRO A 149 28.79 -24.74 8.44
N PRO A 150 28.06 -24.01 7.54
CA PRO A 150 26.63 -23.78 7.67
C PRO A 150 25.85 -25.07 7.92
N SER A 151 24.71 -24.97 8.62
CA SER A 151 23.86 -26.12 8.90
C SER A 151 23.17 -26.61 7.62
N ASP A 152 23.12 -27.91 7.42
CA ASP A 152 22.39 -28.62 6.36
C ASP A 152 20.96 -29.06 6.78
N VAL A 153 20.61 -28.80 8.03
CA VAL A 153 19.28 -29.14 8.57
C VAL A 153 18.16 -28.30 7.95
N PHE A 154 18.48 -27.02 7.66
CA PHE A 154 17.52 -26.09 7.08
C PHE A 154 17.54 -26.14 5.56
N ARG A 155 16.36 -26.27 4.94
CA ARG A 155 16.21 -26.01 3.51
C ARG A 155 16.55 -24.55 3.22
N ARG A 156 17.22 -24.33 2.11
CA ARG A 156 17.57 -22.98 1.65
C ARG A 156 16.97 -22.78 0.27
N TYR A 157 16.65 -21.54 -0.03
CA TYR A 157 16.28 -21.19 -1.40
C TYR A 157 17.43 -21.53 -2.33
N GLY A 158 17.14 -22.18 -3.45
CA GLY A 158 18.13 -22.47 -4.47
C GLY A 158 18.71 -21.19 -5.07
N ASP A 159 19.93 -21.26 -5.58
CA ASP A 159 20.47 -20.16 -6.40
C ASP A 159 19.58 -20.06 -7.65
N SER A 160 18.99 -18.89 -7.87
CA SER A 160 18.28 -18.58 -9.12
C SER A 160 19.24 -18.67 -10.29
N GLU A 161 18.77 -19.10 -11.47
CA GLU A 161 19.58 -19.10 -12.68
C GLU A 161 20.23 -17.73 -12.88
N THR A 162 21.55 -17.70 -13.04
CA THR A 162 22.33 -16.47 -13.21
C THR A 162 22.10 -15.93 -14.62
N SER A 163 21.06 -15.11 -14.81
CA SER A 163 20.91 -14.34 -16.04
C SER A 163 22.11 -13.40 -16.21
N GLN A 164 22.63 -13.31 -17.45
CA GLN A 164 23.69 -12.36 -17.83
C GLN A 164 23.13 -10.96 -18.16
N LYS A 165 21.81 -10.80 -18.14
CA LYS A 165 21.13 -9.54 -18.42
C LYS A 165 21.32 -8.52 -17.29
N GLY A 166 21.10 -7.26 -17.60
CA GLY A 166 21.08 -6.18 -16.62
C GLY A 166 19.97 -6.32 -15.60
N TYR A 167 19.98 -5.47 -14.61
CA TYR A 167 19.00 -5.43 -13.52
C TYR A 167 17.91 -4.38 -13.79
N THR A 168 16.68 -4.67 -13.39
CA THR A 168 15.61 -3.69 -13.34
C THR A 168 15.84 -2.68 -12.21
N LEU A 169 15.12 -1.57 -12.20
CA LEU A 169 15.25 -0.54 -11.17
C LEU A 169 14.94 -1.11 -9.77
N ALA A 170 13.87 -1.88 -9.63
CA ALA A 170 13.51 -2.54 -8.38
C ALA A 170 14.58 -3.53 -7.89
N GLN A 171 15.17 -4.32 -8.81
CA GLN A 171 16.25 -5.25 -8.50
C GLN A 171 17.50 -4.54 -7.99
N LYS A 172 17.83 -3.37 -8.55
CA LYS A 172 18.96 -2.54 -8.10
C LYS A 172 18.72 -1.93 -6.73
N MET A 173 17.52 -1.38 -6.48
CA MET A 173 17.18 -0.81 -5.18
C MET A 173 17.25 -1.86 -4.06
N VAL A 174 16.68 -3.04 -4.31
CA VAL A 174 16.75 -4.16 -3.36
C VAL A 174 18.20 -4.65 -3.21
N GLY A 175 18.95 -4.73 -4.31
CA GLY A 175 20.37 -5.08 -4.28
C GLY A 175 21.19 -4.12 -3.40
N LYS A 176 21.03 -2.81 -3.60
CA LYS A 176 21.68 -1.79 -2.75
C LYS A 176 21.36 -1.99 -1.28
N ALA A 177 20.08 -2.27 -0.95
CA ALA A 177 19.64 -2.53 0.42
C ALA A 177 20.21 -3.83 1.01
N CYS A 178 20.71 -4.74 0.17
CA CYS A 178 21.41 -5.97 0.54
C CYS A 178 22.96 -5.84 0.47
N GLY A 179 23.49 -4.66 0.12
CA GLY A 179 24.94 -4.48 -0.13
C GLY A 179 25.41 -5.14 -1.43
N MET A 180 24.55 -5.34 -2.41
CA MET A 180 24.80 -5.99 -3.70
C MET A 180 24.49 -5.03 -4.86
N SER A 181 24.98 -5.34 -6.06
CA SER A 181 24.68 -4.57 -7.28
C SER A 181 23.22 -4.75 -7.75
N GLY A 182 22.60 -5.86 -7.45
CA GLY A 182 21.20 -6.19 -7.77
C GLY A 182 20.83 -7.55 -7.22
N VAL A 183 19.54 -7.83 -7.15
CA VAL A 183 18.97 -9.13 -6.73
C VAL A 183 18.04 -9.63 -7.83
N ARG A 184 18.23 -10.87 -8.30
CA ARG A 184 17.43 -11.48 -9.37
C ARG A 184 16.05 -11.90 -8.88
N ALA A 185 15.06 -11.89 -9.78
CA ALA A 185 13.75 -12.46 -9.50
C ALA A 185 13.87 -13.92 -9.02
N GLY A 186 13.09 -14.29 -8.02
CA GLY A 186 13.14 -15.61 -7.37
C GLY A 186 14.30 -15.78 -6.36
N GLN A 187 15.23 -14.86 -6.28
CA GLN A 187 16.33 -14.91 -5.31
C GLN A 187 15.87 -14.44 -3.93
N TYR A 188 16.14 -15.23 -2.90
CA TYR A 188 15.94 -14.83 -1.52
C TYR A 188 16.98 -13.79 -1.08
N CYS A 189 16.53 -12.77 -0.36
CA CYS A 189 17.39 -11.71 0.17
C CYS A 189 16.78 -11.11 1.45
N GLU A 190 17.58 -10.36 2.19
CA GLU A 190 17.18 -9.65 3.40
C GLU A 190 17.55 -8.16 3.30
N PRO A 191 16.83 -7.38 2.48
CA PRO A 191 17.12 -5.96 2.31
C PRO A 191 16.92 -5.17 3.60
N ARG A 192 17.80 -4.20 3.83
CA ARG A 192 17.66 -3.21 4.91
C ARG A 192 16.39 -2.39 4.70
N MET A 193 15.58 -2.29 5.76
CA MET A 193 14.36 -1.49 5.81
C MET A 193 14.65 -0.13 6.43
N THR A 194 14.77 0.91 5.61
CA THR A 194 15.06 2.26 6.09
C THR A 194 13.83 2.97 6.65
N THR A 195 12.64 2.54 6.25
CA THR A 195 11.38 3.17 6.64
C THR A 195 10.29 2.13 6.83
N VAL A 196 9.66 2.15 8.01
CA VAL A 196 8.60 1.20 8.40
C VAL A 196 7.35 1.95 8.84
N GLY A 197 6.21 1.65 8.20
CA GLY A 197 4.92 2.24 8.52
C GLY A 197 4.00 1.32 9.31
N SER A 198 3.40 1.82 10.40
CA SER A 198 2.35 1.15 11.17
C SER A 198 1.14 2.06 11.32
N GLN A 199 -0.06 1.52 11.22
CA GLN A 199 -1.29 2.30 11.32
C GLN A 199 -2.28 1.66 12.32
N ASP A 200 -3.28 2.41 12.72
CA ASP A 200 -4.17 2.08 13.85
C ASP A 200 -4.94 0.77 13.74
N THR A 201 -5.29 0.30 12.54
CA THR A 201 -6.01 -0.98 12.37
C THR A 201 -5.09 -2.21 12.45
N THR A 202 -3.79 -2.04 12.25
CA THR A 202 -2.78 -3.11 12.37
C THR A 202 -1.79 -2.88 13.53
N GLY A 203 -1.70 -1.66 14.04
CA GLY A 203 -0.78 -1.25 15.09
C GLY A 203 -0.89 -2.07 16.39
N PRO A 204 -2.08 -2.39 16.90
CA PRO A 204 -2.22 -3.28 18.06
C PRO A 204 -1.61 -4.67 17.82
N MET A 205 -1.81 -5.25 16.63
CA MET A 205 -1.20 -6.53 16.26
C MET A 205 0.32 -6.40 16.13
N THR A 206 0.82 -5.36 15.46
CA THR A 206 2.25 -5.07 15.35
C THR A 206 2.88 -4.88 16.74
N ARG A 207 2.22 -4.18 17.65
CA ARG A 207 2.65 -4.02 19.06
C ARG A 207 2.80 -5.36 19.75
N ASP A 208 1.84 -6.26 19.58
CA ASP A 208 1.86 -7.55 20.25
C ASP A 208 2.98 -8.45 19.67
N GLU A 209 3.20 -8.43 18.36
CA GLU A 209 4.36 -9.06 17.72
C GLU A 209 5.70 -8.48 18.20
N LEU A 210 5.79 -7.15 18.35
CA LEU A 210 6.99 -6.49 18.90
C LEU A 210 7.29 -6.92 20.34
N LYS A 211 6.27 -7.18 21.15
CA LYS A 211 6.43 -7.74 22.49
C LYS A 211 6.95 -9.17 22.46
N GLU A 212 6.43 -9.99 21.55
CA GLU A 212 6.89 -11.38 21.36
C GLU A 212 8.35 -11.44 20.91
N LEU A 213 8.78 -10.50 20.06
CA LEU A 213 10.18 -10.35 19.65
C LEU A 213 11.07 -9.69 20.71
N ALA A 214 10.54 -9.41 21.91
CA ALA A 214 11.24 -8.70 22.99
C ALA A 214 11.89 -7.38 22.53
N CYS A 215 11.24 -6.67 21.61
CA CYS A 215 11.73 -5.43 21.03
C CYS A 215 11.86 -4.34 22.11
N LEU A 216 13.07 -3.92 22.41
CA LEU A 216 13.39 -2.82 23.34
C LEU A 216 13.60 -1.50 22.59
N GLY A 217 13.98 -1.54 21.33
CA GLY A 217 14.20 -0.40 20.46
C GLY A 217 14.17 -0.80 19.00
N PHE A 218 13.88 0.16 18.12
CA PHE A 218 13.84 -0.08 16.68
C PHE A 218 15.25 -0.05 16.06
N SER A 219 15.51 -0.97 15.12
CA SER A 219 16.73 -1.02 14.32
C SER A 219 16.54 -0.43 12.92
N SER A 220 15.30 -0.31 12.43
CA SER A 220 15.00 0.47 11.22
C SER A 220 15.24 1.95 11.48
N ASP A 221 15.72 2.68 10.47
CA ASP A 221 16.11 4.08 10.62
C ASP A 221 14.94 4.99 10.99
N LEU A 222 13.74 4.67 10.51
CA LEU A 222 12.51 5.38 10.84
C LEU A 222 11.33 4.41 10.93
N VAL A 223 10.68 4.39 12.09
CA VAL A 223 9.41 3.66 12.31
C VAL A 223 8.33 4.66 12.68
N MET A 224 7.23 4.69 11.92
CA MET A 224 6.12 5.63 12.14
C MET A 224 4.83 4.90 12.46
N GLN A 225 4.10 5.40 13.47
CA GLN A 225 2.74 4.99 13.83
C GLN A 225 1.74 6.11 13.52
N SER A 226 0.57 5.76 12.98
CA SER A 226 -0.52 6.70 12.68
C SER A 226 -1.89 6.21 13.11
N PHE A 227 -2.91 7.09 13.01
CA PHE A 227 -4.29 6.87 13.43
C PHE A 227 -5.31 7.26 12.36
N CYS A 228 -4.97 7.09 11.08
CA CYS A 228 -5.73 7.61 9.96
C CYS A 228 -7.08 6.92 9.70
N HIS A 229 -7.30 5.70 10.20
CA HIS A 229 -8.51 4.92 9.94
C HIS A 229 -9.60 5.12 10.98
N THR A 230 -9.24 5.50 12.22
CA THR A 230 -10.17 5.51 13.34
C THR A 230 -10.36 6.89 13.98
N ALA A 231 -9.63 7.92 13.51
CA ALA A 231 -9.65 9.24 14.14
C ALA A 231 -10.98 9.99 13.97
N ALA A 232 -11.67 9.85 12.83
CA ALA A 232 -12.87 10.63 12.53
C ALA A 232 -14.07 10.24 13.41
N TYR A 233 -14.27 8.94 13.61
CA TYR A 233 -15.41 8.40 14.38
C TYR A 233 -14.93 7.25 15.27
N PRO A 234 -14.16 7.53 16.35
CA PRO A 234 -13.54 6.50 17.17
C PRO A 234 -14.60 5.72 17.99
N LYS A 235 -14.45 4.40 17.99
CA LYS A 235 -15.15 3.52 18.93
C LYS A 235 -14.39 3.50 20.26
N PRO A 236 -14.99 3.04 21.37
CA PRO A 236 -14.29 2.97 22.67
C PRO A 236 -12.96 2.23 22.64
N VAL A 237 -12.84 1.17 21.82
CA VAL A 237 -11.58 0.44 21.62
C VAL A 237 -10.53 1.27 20.88
N ASP A 238 -10.96 2.10 19.94
CA ASP A 238 -10.09 2.99 19.18
C ASP A 238 -9.51 4.08 20.10
N GLU A 239 -10.32 4.64 21.01
CA GLU A 239 -9.85 5.62 22.01
C GLU A 239 -8.80 5.03 22.96
N VAL A 240 -8.92 3.76 23.34
CA VAL A 240 -7.88 3.05 24.11
C VAL A 240 -6.60 2.92 23.28
N THR A 241 -6.73 2.57 22.00
CA THR A 241 -5.60 2.47 21.07
C THR A 241 -4.92 3.83 20.89
N HIS A 242 -5.69 4.91 20.69
CA HIS A 242 -5.18 6.28 20.55
C HIS A 242 -4.37 6.75 21.77
N ARG A 243 -4.71 6.27 22.96
CA ARG A 243 -4.00 6.63 24.21
C ARG A 243 -2.77 5.75 24.50
N THR A 244 -2.80 4.47 24.12
CA THR A 244 -1.78 3.51 24.58
C THR A 244 -0.74 3.17 23.51
N LEU A 245 -1.09 3.28 22.23
CA LEU A 245 -0.21 2.89 21.15
C LEU A 245 0.92 3.91 20.89
N PRO A 246 0.70 5.25 21.00
CA PRO A 246 1.77 6.24 20.84
C PRO A 246 2.96 5.98 21.77
N ASP A 247 2.72 5.89 23.07
CA ASP A 247 3.78 5.68 24.07
C ASP A 247 4.58 4.40 23.80
N PHE A 248 3.92 3.36 23.31
CA PHE A 248 4.58 2.10 22.99
C PHE A 248 5.63 2.27 21.88
N PHE A 249 5.30 3.01 20.82
CA PHE A 249 6.21 3.28 19.70
C PHE A 249 7.28 4.30 20.07
N ILE A 250 6.91 5.40 20.72
CA ILE A 250 7.81 6.46 21.16
C ILE A 250 8.92 5.92 22.08
N ASN A 251 8.56 5.09 23.04
CA ASN A 251 9.53 4.50 23.99
C ASN A 251 10.53 3.53 23.34
N ARG A 252 10.36 3.23 22.03
CA ARG A 252 11.26 2.40 21.24
C ARG A 252 12.01 3.15 20.14
N GLY A 253 11.91 4.49 20.14
CA GLY A 253 12.55 5.34 19.13
C GLY A 253 11.73 5.45 17.85
N GLY A 254 10.40 5.37 17.93
CA GLY A 254 9.51 5.58 16.83
C GLY A 254 8.84 6.93 16.85
N VAL A 255 8.44 7.40 15.68
CA VAL A 255 7.63 8.62 15.49
C VAL A 255 6.15 8.25 15.52
N SER A 256 5.38 8.85 16.42
CA SER A 256 3.93 8.69 16.45
C SER A 256 3.23 9.95 15.98
N LEU A 257 2.39 9.81 14.94
CA LEU A 257 1.42 10.84 14.60
C LEU A 257 0.31 10.90 15.64
N ARG A 258 -0.46 11.96 15.63
CA ARG A 258 -1.60 12.19 16.53
C ARG A 258 -2.90 11.80 15.81
N PRO A 259 -3.95 11.36 16.52
CA PRO A 259 -5.28 11.23 15.92
C PRO A 259 -5.71 12.58 15.28
N GLY A 260 -6.11 12.52 14.01
CA GLY A 260 -6.44 13.72 13.23
C GLY A 260 -5.29 14.34 12.43
N ASP A 261 -4.05 13.85 12.55
CA ASP A 261 -2.95 14.28 11.68
C ASP A 261 -3.14 13.81 10.22
N GLY A 262 -3.96 12.79 10.00
CA GLY A 262 -4.34 12.32 8.68
C GLY A 262 -3.66 11.02 8.26
N ILE A 263 -3.59 10.81 6.94
CA ILE A 263 -3.20 9.55 6.31
C ILE A 263 -1.70 9.31 6.41
N ILE A 264 -1.32 8.15 6.95
CA ILE A 264 0.10 7.78 7.13
C ILE A 264 0.91 7.90 5.84
N HIS A 265 0.35 7.50 4.71
CA HIS A 265 1.08 7.48 3.45
C HIS A 265 1.52 8.87 3.01
N SER A 266 0.67 9.88 3.21
CA SER A 266 1.00 11.28 2.91
C SER A 266 2.09 11.85 3.83
N TRP A 267 2.20 11.37 5.07
CA TRP A 267 3.30 11.73 5.99
C TRP A 267 4.56 10.92 5.70
N LEU A 268 4.43 9.60 5.57
CA LEU A 268 5.56 8.68 5.45
C LEU A 268 6.35 8.93 4.16
N ASN A 269 5.65 9.22 3.04
CA ASN A 269 6.31 9.55 1.79
C ASN A 269 7.19 10.78 1.88
N ARG A 270 6.86 11.75 2.75
CA ARG A 270 7.69 12.94 3.00
C ARG A 270 8.95 12.66 3.81
N MET A 271 9.09 11.44 4.33
CA MET A 271 10.25 11.02 5.13
C MET A 271 11.13 9.99 4.42
N LEU A 272 10.90 9.76 3.14
CA LEU A 272 11.67 8.79 2.35
C LEU A 272 13.02 9.36 1.92
N LEU A 273 13.97 8.47 1.75
CA LEU A 273 15.22 8.72 1.04
C LEU A 273 15.16 8.05 -0.33
N PRO A 274 15.75 8.65 -1.37
CA PRO A 274 15.79 8.07 -2.70
C PRO A 274 16.50 6.71 -2.73
N ASP A 275 16.02 5.82 -3.60
CA ASP A 275 16.59 4.50 -3.85
C ASP A 275 16.73 3.63 -2.59
N THR A 276 15.80 3.78 -1.65
CA THR A 276 15.75 2.97 -0.42
C THR A 276 14.58 2.01 -0.40
N VAL A 277 14.67 0.99 0.46
CA VAL A 277 13.65 -0.03 0.62
C VAL A 277 12.94 0.13 1.96
N GLY A 278 11.63 -0.12 1.97
CA GLY A 278 10.87 -0.11 3.21
C GLY A 278 9.65 -1.02 3.18
N THR A 279 8.89 -0.98 4.26
CA THR A 279 7.67 -1.79 4.43
C THR A 279 6.63 -1.07 5.26
N GLY A 280 5.45 -1.63 5.34
CA GLY A 280 4.42 -1.16 6.26
C GLY A 280 3.20 -2.05 6.31
N GLY A 281 2.41 -1.79 7.34
CA GLY A 281 1.22 -2.56 7.67
C GLY A 281 0.03 -2.33 6.75
N ASP A 282 0.07 -1.42 5.81
CA ASP A 282 -1.00 -1.15 4.85
C ASP A 282 -0.58 -1.50 3.41
N SER A 283 -1.52 -1.98 2.59
CA SER A 283 -1.27 -2.30 1.18
C SER A 283 -0.89 -1.08 0.34
N HIS A 284 -1.30 0.13 0.78
CA HIS A 284 -0.96 1.42 0.17
C HIS A 284 0.34 2.02 0.70
N THR A 285 1.13 1.28 1.48
CA THR A 285 2.50 1.69 1.77
C THR A 285 3.32 1.55 0.50
N ARG A 286 3.40 2.62 -0.29
CA ARG A 286 4.09 2.69 -1.58
C ARG A 286 5.08 3.85 -1.57
N PHE A 287 6.31 3.58 -2.00
CA PHE A 287 7.43 4.52 -1.94
C PHE A 287 7.89 4.90 -3.35
N PRO A 288 7.38 5.98 -3.95
CA PRO A 288 7.67 6.33 -5.34
C PRO A 288 9.13 6.70 -5.61
N ILE A 289 9.83 7.28 -4.62
CA ILE A 289 11.27 7.63 -4.73
C ILE A 289 12.21 6.50 -4.30
N GLY A 290 11.65 5.38 -3.88
CA GLY A 290 12.31 4.14 -3.51
C GLY A 290 11.41 2.97 -3.88
N ILE A 291 11.42 1.91 -3.08
CA ILE A 291 10.48 0.80 -3.22
C ILE A 291 10.03 0.30 -1.85
N SER A 292 8.81 -0.19 -1.74
CA SER A 292 8.31 -0.81 -0.53
C SER A 292 7.56 -2.10 -0.80
N PHE A 293 7.63 -3.00 0.15
CA PHE A 293 6.95 -4.29 0.14
C PHE A 293 6.01 -4.38 1.34
N PRO A 294 4.72 -4.01 1.19
CA PRO A 294 3.75 -4.11 2.28
C PRO A 294 3.63 -5.52 2.82
N ALA A 295 3.63 -5.66 4.15
CA ALA A 295 3.72 -6.96 4.80
C ALA A 295 2.70 -7.15 5.94
N GLY A 296 2.60 -8.35 6.48
CA GLY A 296 1.83 -8.68 7.69
C GLY A 296 2.41 -8.02 8.94
N SER A 297 1.62 -7.94 10.02
CA SER A 297 2.04 -7.32 11.30
C SER A 297 3.30 -7.95 11.87
N GLY A 298 3.47 -9.26 11.77
CA GLY A 298 4.66 -9.99 12.20
C GLY A 298 5.90 -9.57 11.43
N MET A 299 5.80 -9.48 10.11
CA MET A 299 6.93 -9.08 9.27
C MET A 299 7.25 -7.58 9.40
N VAL A 300 6.24 -6.73 9.61
CA VAL A 300 6.42 -5.30 9.94
C VAL A 300 7.15 -5.16 11.29
N ALA A 301 6.75 -5.94 12.31
CA ALA A 301 7.42 -5.98 13.61
C ALA A 301 8.87 -6.49 13.48
N PHE A 302 9.10 -7.52 12.68
CA PHE A 302 10.43 -8.05 12.39
C PHE A 302 11.31 -6.97 11.73
N ALA A 303 10.81 -6.30 10.70
CA ALA A 303 11.51 -5.21 10.04
C ALA A 303 11.86 -4.07 11.00
N ALA A 304 10.90 -3.63 11.82
CA ALA A 304 11.14 -2.59 12.81
C ALA A 304 12.22 -2.99 13.86
N THR A 305 12.18 -4.25 14.31
CA THR A 305 13.09 -4.76 15.36
C THR A 305 14.50 -5.02 14.84
N LEU A 306 14.64 -5.61 13.65
CA LEU A 306 15.94 -6.06 13.12
C LEU A 306 16.49 -5.18 12.01
N GLY A 307 15.71 -4.25 11.50
CA GLY A 307 16.11 -3.35 10.42
C GLY A 307 16.20 -3.99 9.04
N VAL A 308 15.81 -5.26 8.90
CA VAL A 308 15.81 -6.00 7.64
C VAL A 308 14.49 -6.76 7.48
N MET A 309 14.12 -7.12 6.25
CA MET A 309 12.95 -7.95 6.00
C MET A 309 13.25 -9.04 4.97
N PRO A 310 12.97 -10.32 5.28
CA PRO A 310 13.12 -11.40 4.30
C PRO A 310 12.19 -11.19 3.11
N LEU A 311 12.75 -11.36 1.93
CA LEU A 311 12.07 -11.15 0.66
C LEU A 311 12.57 -12.17 -0.37
N GLU A 312 11.66 -12.81 -1.09
CA GLU A 312 11.96 -13.41 -2.38
C GLU A 312 11.72 -12.33 -3.44
N MET A 313 12.75 -11.95 -4.18
CA MET A 313 12.66 -10.85 -5.13
C MET A 313 11.62 -11.13 -6.21
N PRO A 314 10.56 -10.32 -6.35
CA PRO A 314 9.56 -10.51 -7.39
C PRO A 314 10.11 -10.19 -8.79
N GLU A 315 9.48 -10.75 -9.83
CA GLU A 315 9.62 -10.22 -11.19
C GLU A 315 9.09 -8.80 -11.29
N SER A 316 9.50 -8.05 -12.30
CA SER A 316 8.99 -6.71 -12.58
C SER A 316 8.15 -6.66 -13.86
N VAL A 317 7.11 -5.84 -13.84
CA VAL A 317 6.35 -5.39 -15.01
C VAL A 317 6.67 -3.92 -15.23
N LEU A 318 7.05 -3.56 -16.46
CA LEU A 318 7.33 -2.18 -16.84
C LEU A 318 6.09 -1.55 -17.48
N VAL A 319 5.70 -0.38 -16.98
CA VAL A 319 4.75 0.53 -17.65
C VAL A 319 5.54 1.71 -18.17
N ARG A 320 5.51 1.91 -19.47
CA ARG A 320 6.20 3.01 -20.15
C ARG A 320 5.23 3.95 -20.80
N PHE A 321 5.21 5.18 -20.32
CA PHE A 321 4.47 6.26 -20.96
C PHE A 321 5.32 6.91 -22.07
N SER A 322 4.67 7.37 -23.13
CA SER A 322 5.30 8.09 -24.24
C SER A 322 4.39 9.16 -24.80
N GLY A 323 4.94 10.18 -25.45
CA GLY A 323 4.18 11.31 -25.98
C GLY A 323 3.90 12.40 -24.93
N GLU A 324 2.92 13.26 -25.18
CA GLU A 324 2.57 14.40 -24.34
C GLU A 324 1.15 14.28 -23.77
N LEU A 325 0.99 14.73 -22.52
CA LEU A 325 -0.31 14.75 -21.85
C LEU A 325 -1.21 15.82 -22.46
N LYS A 326 -2.41 15.45 -22.89
CA LYS A 326 -3.39 16.40 -23.46
C LYS A 326 -4.02 17.28 -22.37
N PRO A 327 -4.39 18.53 -22.71
CA PRO A 327 -5.15 19.38 -21.79
C PRO A 327 -6.44 18.71 -21.30
N GLY A 328 -6.70 18.77 -20.00
CA GLY A 328 -7.86 18.16 -19.37
C GLY A 328 -7.65 16.69 -18.96
N ILE A 329 -6.52 16.09 -19.31
CA ILE A 329 -6.12 14.76 -18.83
C ILE A 329 -5.24 14.93 -17.59
N THR A 330 -5.52 14.17 -16.56
CA THR A 330 -4.88 14.28 -15.25
C THR A 330 -4.04 13.04 -14.93
N ILE A 331 -3.26 13.09 -13.86
CA ILE A 331 -2.51 11.92 -13.38
C ILE A 331 -3.45 10.77 -12.99
N ARG A 332 -4.65 11.07 -12.50
CA ARG A 332 -5.66 10.04 -12.22
C ARG A 332 -6.06 9.26 -13.47
N ASP A 333 -6.14 9.91 -14.61
CA ASP A 333 -6.42 9.24 -15.87
C ASP A 333 -5.27 8.30 -16.27
N LEU A 334 -4.02 8.67 -15.98
CA LEU A 334 -2.86 7.79 -16.18
C LEU A 334 -2.90 6.57 -15.23
N VAL A 335 -3.32 6.75 -13.99
CA VAL A 335 -3.57 5.64 -13.05
C VAL A 335 -4.57 4.64 -13.64
N HIS A 336 -5.64 5.12 -14.25
CA HIS A 336 -6.67 4.28 -14.87
C HIS A 336 -6.23 3.74 -16.23
N ALA A 337 -5.33 4.43 -16.95
CA ALA A 337 -4.76 3.95 -18.21
C ALA A 337 -3.96 2.65 -18.03
N ILE A 338 -3.29 2.46 -16.90
CA ILE A 338 -2.50 1.25 -16.65
C ILE A 338 -3.35 -0.04 -16.79
N PRO A 339 -4.43 -0.26 -16.03
CA PRO A 339 -5.29 -1.42 -16.23
C PRO A 339 -6.00 -1.43 -17.60
N TYR A 340 -6.40 -0.28 -18.12
CA TYR A 340 -7.04 -0.17 -19.43
C TYR A 340 -6.17 -0.71 -20.56
N TYR A 341 -4.90 -0.33 -20.61
CA TYR A 341 -3.96 -0.83 -21.62
C TYR A 341 -3.50 -2.28 -21.34
N ALA A 342 -3.42 -2.70 -20.07
CA ALA A 342 -3.16 -4.09 -19.73
C ALA A 342 -4.29 -5.02 -20.21
N MET A 343 -5.55 -4.58 -20.13
CA MET A 343 -6.70 -5.32 -20.68
C MET A 343 -6.66 -5.39 -22.20
N LYS A 344 -6.33 -4.29 -22.88
CA LYS A 344 -6.17 -4.27 -24.34
C LYS A 344 -5.12 -5.26 -24.85
N GLN A 345 -4.11 -5.57 -24.01
CA GLN A 345 -3.03 -6.51 -24.32
C GLN A 345 -3.30 -7.93 -23.80
N ASP A 346 -4.50 -8.23 -23.31
CA ASP A 346 -4.87 -9.52 -22.70
C ASP A 346 -3.96 -9.95 -21.51
N LEU A 347 -3.39 -8.96 -20.80
CA LEU A 347 -2.56 -9.15 -19.60
C LEU A 347 -3.36 -9.03 -18.29
N LEU A 348 -4.56 -8.48 -18.36
CA LEU A 348 -5.52 -8.31 -17.27
C LEU A 348 -6.91 -8.64 -17.77
N THR A 349 -7.72 -9.35 -16.98
CA THR A 349 -9.13 -9.66 -17.30
C THR A 349 -10.04 -9.28 -16.15
N LEU A 350 -11.32 -9.01 -16.47
CA LEU A 350 -12.36 -8.72 -15.46
C LEU A 350 -13.03 -9.98 -14.93
N ASP A 351 -12.92 -11.09 -15.66
CA ASP A 351 -13.52 -12.37 -15.28
C ASP A 351 -12.98 -12.82 -13.91
N LYS A 352 -13.88 -13.20 -13.01
CA LYS A 352 -13.50 -13.70 -11.69
C LYS A 352 -12.88 -15.09 -11.79
N LYS A 353 -13.38 -15.92 -12.69
CA LYS A 353 -12.86 -17.28 -12.92
C LYS A 353 -11.66 -17.21 -13.88
N ASN A 354 -10.53 -17.79 -13.50
CA ASN A 354 -9.27 -17.75 -14.26
C ASN A 354 -8.78 -16.31 -14.56
N LYS A 355 -8.96 -15.38 -13.62
CA LYS A 355 -8.54 -13.98 -13.78
C LYS A 355 -7.05 -13.88 -14.12
N LYS A 356 -6.74 -13.35 -15.30
CA LYS A 356 -5.38 -12.92 -15.62
C LYS A 356 -5.10 -11.61 -14.88
N ASN A 357 -3.95 -11.52 -14.25
CA ASN A 357 -3.45 -10.29 -13.65
C ASN A 357 -1.92 -10.31 -13.65
N ILE A 358 -1.34 -9.68 -14.67
CA ILE A 358 0.13 -9.62 -14.84
C ILE A 358 0.84 -8.94 -13.67
N PHE A 359 0.16 -8.04 -12.95
CA PHE A 359 0.75 -7.29 -11.85
C PHE A 359 0.80 -8.08 -10.53
N SER A 360 -0.06 -9.10 -10.39
CA SER A 360 -0.19 -9.84 -9.13
C SER A 360 1.12 -10.50 -8.73
N GLY A 361 1.62 -10.16 -7.54
CA GLY A 361 2.86 -10.69 -6.98
C GLY A 361 4.14 -10.14 -7.62
N ARG A 362 4.06 -9.18 -8.55
CA ARG A 362 5.20 -8.56 -9.23
C ARG A 362 5.44 -7.13 -8.77
N CYS A 363 6.64 -6.62 -9.00
CA CYS A 363 6.92 -5.19 -8.86
C CYS A 363 6.40 -4.46 -10.10
N LEU A 364 5.76 -3.31 -9.89
CA LEU A 364 5.39 -2.39 -10.96
C LEU A 364 6.48 -1.31 -11.06
N GLU A 365 7.10 -1.18 -12.21
CA GLU A 365 8.04 -0.11 -12.52
C GLU A 365 7.41 0.84 -13.55
N ILE A 366 7.45 2.15 -13.28
CA ILE A 366 6.82 3.16 -14.12
C ILE A 366 7.88 4.13 -14.63
N GLU A 367 7.87 4.43 -15.95
CA GLU A 367 8.78 5.39 -16.56
C GLU A 367 8.11 6.19 -17.68
N GLY A 368 8.81 7.19 -18.22
CA GLY A 368 8.39 7.97 -19.39
C GLY A 368 7.58 9.22 -19.07
N LEU A 369 7.59 9.68 -17.82
CA LEU A 369 6.91 10.90 -17.38
C LEU A 369 7.96 11.92 -16.90
N PRO A 370 8.51 12.75 -17.78
CA PRO A 370 9.52 13.73 -17.42
C PRO A 370 8.97 14.81 -16.48
N ASN A 371 9.81 15.28 -15.56
CA ASN A 371 9.49 16.32 -14.58
C ASN A 371 8.28 16.00 -13.67
N LEU A 372 7.94 14.72 -13.50
CA LEU A 372 6.86 14.28 -12.62
C LEU A 372 7.14 14.72 -11.18
N LYS A 373 6.18 15.42 -10.56
CA LYS A 373 6.28 15.78 -9.14
C LYS A 373 6.10 14.55 -8.26
N ILE A 374 6.71 14.54 -7.08
CA ILE A 374 6.72 13.35 -6.22
C ILE A 374 5.31 12.98 -5.73
N GLU A 375 4.46 13.97 -5.46
CA GLU A 375 3.07 13.73 -5.09
C GLU A 375 2.26 13.09 -6.24
N GLN A 376 2.60 13.39 -7.50
CA GLN A 376 2.04 12.74 -8.69
C GLN A 376 2.57 11.31 -8.84
N ALA A 377 3.86 11.12 -8.60
CA ALA A 377 4.47 9.79 -8.60
C ALA A 377 3.87 8.90 -7.49
N PHE A 378 3.55 9.50 -6.34
CA PHE A 378 2.86 8.78 -5.27
C PHE A 378 1.46 8.32 -5.71
N GLU A 379 0.68 9.15 -6.36
CA GLU A 379 -0.64 8.77 -6.87
C GLU A 379 -0.55 7.56 -7.83
N LEU A 380 0.41 7.56 -8.75
CA LEU A 380 0.66 6.44 -9.66
C LEU A 380 1.10 5.16 -8.93
N SER A 381 2.02 5.29 -7.96
CA SER A 381 2.55 4.13 -7.24
C SER A 381 1.53 3.54 -6.28
N ASP A 382 0.73 4.38 -5.61
CA ASP A 382 -0.27 3.97 -4.62
C ASP A 382 -1.33 3.06 -5.24
N ALA A 383 -1.81 3.37 -6.43
CA ALA A 383 -2.78 2.59 -7.18
C ALA A 383 -2.32 1.15 -7.51
N SER A 384 -1.02 0.87 -7.50
CA SER A 384 -0.48 -0.47 -7.71
C SER A 384 -0.98 -1.49 -6.68
N ALA A 385 -1.41 -1.02 -5.50
CA ALA A 385 -2.02 -1.84 -4.46
C ALA A 385 -3.31 -2.53 -4.93
N GLU A 386 -4.07 -1.89 -5.82
CA GLU A 386 -5.34 -2.42 -6.35
C GLU A 386 -5.13 -3.57 -7.33
N ARG A 387 -3.95 -3.63 -7.94
CA ARG A 387 -3.53 -4.68 -8.87
C ARG A 387 -2.83 -5.85 -8.18
N SER A 388 -2.79 -5.86 -6.83
CA SER A 388 -2.06 -6.84 -6.03
C SER A 388 -0.55 -6.90 -6.34
N ALA A 389 0.03 -5.81 -6.81
CA ALA A 389 1.47 -5.71 -6.99
C ALA A 389 2.21 -5.85 -5.65
N SER A 390 3.35 -6.54 -5.64
CA SER A 390 4.19 -6.70 -4.45
C SER A 390 4.87 -5.41 -4.05
N GLY A 391 5.31 -4.62 -5.01
CA GLY A 391 5.94 -3.33 -4.82
C GLY A 391 5.70 -2.42 -6.02
N CYS A 392 6.05 -1.15 -5.90
CA CYS A 392 6.03 -0.21 -7.02
C CYS A 392 7.13 0.83 -6.85
N THR A 393 7.79 1.19 -7.94
CA THR A 393 8.73 2.30 -8.01
C THR A 393 8.52 3.09 -9.30
N VAL A 394 8.94 4.36 -9.31
CA VAL A 394 8.77 5.26 -10.44
C VAL A 394 10.12 5.85 -10.81
N LYS A 395 10.49 5.81 -12.09
CA LYS A 395 11.67 6.51 -12.59
C LYS A 395 11.40 8.01 -12.57
N LEU A 396 12.22 8.75 -11.84
CA LEU A 396 12.07 10.18 -11.59
C LEU A 396 13.29 10.95 -12.07
N ASP A 397 13.10 12.24 -12.32
CA ASP A 397 14.18 13.18 -12.57
C ASP A 397 14.72 13.75 -11.25
N LYS A 398 15.97 14.21 -11.23
CA LYS A 398 16.65 14.68 -10.03
C LYS A 398 16.04 15.94 -9.44
N GLU A 399 15.66 16.89 -10.29
CA GLU A 399 15.18 18.21 -9.90
C GLU A 399 13.89 18.14 -9.03
N PRO A 400 12.83 17.39 -9.43
CA PRO A 400 11.65 17.18 -8.57
C PRO A 400 11.98 16.52 -7.24
N VAL A 401 12.94 15.57 -7.21
CA VAL A 401 13.34 14.91 -5.96
C VAL A 401 14.07 15.88 -5.04
N ILE A 402 15.00 16.70 -5.57
CA ILE A 402 15.71 17.73 -4.80
C ILE A 402 14.72 18.72 -4.18
N GLU A 403 13.80 19.27 -4.99
CA GLU A 403 12.74 20.20 -4.54
C GLU A 403 11.93 19.57 -3.38
N TYR A 404 11.53 18.31 -3.54
CA TYR A 404 10.76 17.59 -2.54
C TYR A 404 11.53 17.37 -1.25
N LEU A 405 12.79 16.95 -1.31
CA LEU A 405 13.61 16.74 -0.13
C LEU A 405 13.91 18.06 0.61
N GLN A 406 14.18 19.15 -0.10
CA GLN A 406 14.35 20.49 0.50
C GLN A 406 13.10 20.92 1.28
N SER A 407 11.93 20.69 0.70
CA SER A 407 10.65 20.92 1.38
C SER A 407 10.52 20.06 2.64
N ASN A 408 10.82 18.78 2.55
CA ASN A 408 10.64 17.83 3.64
C ASN A 408 11.63 18.02 4.79
N ILE A 409 12.84 18.49 4.55
CA ILE A 409 13.79 18.91 5.61
C ILE A 409 13.13 19.96 6.52
N THR A 410 12.47 20.95 5.92
CA THR A 410 11.73 21.96 6.69
C THR A 410 10.57 21.34 7.47
N LEU A 411 9.82 20.43 6.85
CA LEU A 411 8.73 19.72 7.54
C LEU A 411 9.23 18.91 8.74
N LEU A 412 10.30 18.15 8.60
CA LEU A 412 10.84 17.33 9.69
C LEU A 412 11.26 18.20 10.87
N ARG A 413 11.92 19.33 10.62
CA ARG A 413 12.31 20.29 11.64
C ARG A 413 11.10 21.01 12.26
N TRP A 414 10.10 21.31 11.46
CA TRP A 414 8.82 21.83 11.96
C TRP A 414 8.14 20.82 12.90
N MET A 415 8.13 19.53 12.56
CA MET A 415 7.58 18.49 13.45
C MET A 415 8.29 18.46 14.81
N ILE A 416 9.61 18.65 14.83
CA ILE A 416 10.38 18.77 16.07
C ILE A 416 9.89 19.98 16.89
N SER A 417 9.72 21.14 16.26
CA SER A 417 9.24 22.36 16.91
C SER A 417 7.81 22.24 17.44
N GLU A 418 6.98 21.42 16.81
CA GLU A 418 5.61 21.10 17.25
C GLU A 418 5.54 20.02 18.33
N GLY A 419 6.69 19.50 18.77
CA GLY A 419 6.77 18.52 19.85
C GLY A 419 6.36 17.12 19.44
N TYR A 420 6.52 16.77 18.15
CA TYR A 420 6.49 15.36 17.76
C TYR A 420 7.68 14.62 18.41
N HIS A 421 7.38 13.43 18.91
CA HIS A 421 8.37 12.64 19.65
C HIS A 421 9.43 12.04 18.71
N ASP A 422 10.54 11.67 19.33
CA ASP A 422 11.79 11.24 18.71
C ASP A 422 12.42 12.29 17.76
N PRO A 423 12.72 13.48 18.31
CA PRO A 423 13.34 14.56 17.54
C PRO A 423 14.70 14.16 16.96
N LYS A 424 15.42 13.22 17.58
CA LYS A 424 16.70 12.72 17.08
C LYS A 424 16.56 11.96 15.77
N THR A 425 15.55 11.09 15.65
CA THR A 425 15.27 10.37 14.41
C THR A 425 14.82 11.33 13.30
N LEU A 426 13.98 12.32 13.62
CA LEU A 426 13.54 13.33 12.65
C LEU A 426 14.71 14.17 12.14
N GLU A 427 15.57 14.66 13.02
CA GLU A 427 16.75 15.45 12.62
C GLU A 427 17.78 14.61 11.87
N ARG A 428 18.04 13.35 12.30
CA ARG A 428 18.91 12.45 11.55
C ARG A 428 18.42 12.27 10.12
N ARG A 429 17.11 12.04 9.93
CA ARG A 429 16.51 11.90 8.61
C ARG A 429 16.63 13.19 7.79
N ALA A 430 16.46 14.37 8.39
CA ALA A 430 16.67 15.64 7.71
C ALA A 430 18.13 15.78 7.22
N ARG A 431 19.13 15.41 8.05
CA ARG A 431 20.55 15.43 7.65
C ARG A 431 20.89 14.41 6.56
N GLU A 432 20.24 13.23 6.56
CA GLU A 432 20.38 12.25 5.49
C GLU A 432 19.86 12.81 4.16
N MET A 433 18.75 13.57 4.18
CA MET A 433 18.24 14.27 3.00
C MET A 433 19.20 15.37 2.54
N GLU A 434 19.75 16.18 3.45
CA GLU A 434 20.75 17.22 3.14
C GLU A 434 21.97 16.58 2.48
N LYS A 435 22.51 15.49 3.06
CA LYS A 435 23.65 14.77 2.51
C LYS A 435 23.38 14.23 1.10
N TRP A 436 22.19 13.69 0.84
CA TRP A 436 21.81 13.22 -0.50
C TRP A 436 21.75 14.38 -1.51
N ILE A 437 21.23 15.55 -1.11
CA ILE A 437 21.15 16.75 -1.95
C ILE A 437 22.54 17.28 -2.35
N GLU A 438 23.57 17.11 -1.50
CA GLU A 438 24.94 17.52 -1.80
C GLU A 438 25.53 16.78 -3.01
N ASN A 439 25.15 15.52 -3.22
CA ASN A 439 25.55 14.72 -4.37
C ASN A 439 24.37 13.86 -4.86
N PRO A 440 23.39 14.45 -5.57
CA PRO A 440 22.16 13.75 -5.92
C PRO A 440 22.40 12.75 -7.06
N GLU A 441 22.15 11.48 -6.75
CA GLU A 441 22.19 10.38 -7.71
C GLU A 441 20.91 9.55 -7.58
N LEU A 442 20.29 9.22 -8.71
CA LEU A 442 19.16 8.30 -8.80
C LEU A 442 19.56 7.06 -9.58
N MET A 443 19.10 5.91 -9.12
CA MET A 443 19.29 4.66 -9.83
C MET A 443 18.45 4.61 -11.11
N GLU A 444 18.95 3.91 -12.10
CA GLU A 444 18.25 3.59 -13.33
C GLU A 444 18.34 2.09 -13.62
N ALA A 445 17.32 1.54 -14.28
CA ALA A 445 17.38 0.18 -14.82
C ALA A 445 18.51 0.06 -15.86
N ASP A 446 19.10 -1.11 -15.98
CA ASP A 446 20.03 -1.40 -17.05
C ASP A 446 19.28 -1.49 -18.39
N LYS A 447 19.94 -1.15 -19.48
CA LYS A 447 19.31 -1.06 -20.82
C LYS A 447 18.77 -2.40 -21.33
N ASP A 448 19.37 -3.49 -20.88
CA ASP A 448 19.02 -4.86 -21.25
C ASP A 448 18.30 -5.62 -20.12
N ALA A 449 17.74 -4.89 -19.14
CA ALA A 449 16.95 -5.47 -18.07
C ALA A 449 15.73 -6.23 -18.62
N GLU A 450 15.41 -7.37 -17.99
CA GLU A 450 14.29 -8.21 -18.39
C GLU A 450 13.08 -7.96 -17.50
N TYR A 451 11.91 -7.85 -18.14
CA TYR A 451 10.61 -7.66 -17.50
C TYR A 451 9.66 -8.80 -17.86
N ALA A 452 8.79 -9.19 -16.94
CA ALA A 452 7.74 -10.18 -17.20
C ALA A 452 6.74 -9.70 -18.27
N ALA A 453 6.54 -8.39 -18.38
CA ALA A 453 5.82 -7.72 -19.44
C ALA A 453 6.22 -6.25 -19.53
N VAL A 454 6.04 -5.65 -20.70
CA VAL A 454 6.18 -4.21 -20.93
C VAL A 454 4.86 -3.70 -21.49
N ILE A 455 4.27 -2.72 -20.83
CA ILE A 455 3.01 -2.10 -21.22
C ILE A 455 3.32 -0.68 -21.69
N GLU A 456 3.24 -0.48 -23.00
CA GLU A 456 3.44 0.84 -23.62
C GLU A 456 2.11 1.61 -23.60
N ILE A 457 2.14 2.85 -23.11
CA ILE A 457 0.96 3.73 -23.02
C ILE A 457 1.26 5.05 -23.72
N PRO A 458 0.75 5.24 -24.96
CA PRO A 458 0.91 6.51 -25.66
C PRO A 458 -0.07 7.55 -25.09
N LEU A 459 0.46 8.60 -24.45
CA LEU A 459 -0.32 9.69 -23.85
C LEU A 459 -1.20 10.41 -24.87
N ASP A 460 -0.73 10.51 -26.11
CA ASP A 460 -1.45 11.15 -27.21
C ASP A 460 -2.75 10.42 -27.60
N GLU A 461 -2.93 9.16 -27.20
CA GLU A 461 -4.15 8.39 -27.44
C GLU A 461 -5.21 8.57 -26.34
N ILE A 462 -4.84 9.17 -25.20
CA ILE A 462 -5.78 9.46 -24.11
C ILE A 462 -6.40 10.83 -24.39
N ASP A 463 -7.61 10.84 -24.93
CA ASP A 463 -8.30 12.02 -25.45
C ASP A 463 -9.45 12.53 -24.56
N GLU A 464 -9.82 11.75 -23.55
CA GLU A 464 -10.84 12.05 -22.55
C GLU A 464 -10.55 11.34 -21.23
N PRO A 465 -11.12 11.78 -20.08
CA PRO A 465 -10.93 11.12 -18.81
C PRO A 465 -11.31 9.63 -18.81
N LEU A 466 -10.60 8.87 -17.99
CA LEU A 466 -10.84 7.45 -17.76
C LEU A 466 -11.43 7.23 -16.36
N LEU A 467 -12.52 6.48 -16.28
CA LEU A 467 -13.18 6.16 -15.00
C LEU A 467 -13.17 4.66 -14.76
N CYS A 468 -12.93 4.25 -13.50
CA CYS A 468 -13.22 2.88 -13.09
C CYS A 468 -14.71 2.75 -12.81
N CYS A 469 -15.36 1.78 -13.45
CA CYS A 469 -16.79 1.51 -13.31
C CYS A 469 -17.13 0.88 -11.95
N PRO A 470 -18.40 0.91 -11.54
CA PRO A 470 -18.81 0.39 -10.24
C PRO A 470 -18.38 -1.04 -9.98
N ASN A 471 -17.86 -1.23 -8.74
CA ASN A 471 -17.55 -2.50 -8.09
C ASN A 471 -16.28 -3.22 -8.59
N ASP A 472 -15.52 -2.66 -9.52
CA ASP A 472 -14.20 -3.20 -9.92
C ASP A 472 -13.25 -2.06 -10.33
N PRO A 473 -12.09 -1.88 -9.66
CA PRO A 473 -11.12 -0.84 -10.01
C PRO A 473 -10.36 -1.14 -11.31
N ASP A 474 -10.53 -2.32 -11.89
CA ASP A 474 -9.94 -2.71 -13.17
C ASP A 474 -10.92 -2.47 -14.35
N ASP A 475 -12.25 -2.33 -14.11
CA ASP A 475 -13.24 -2.06 -15.17
C ASP A 475 -13.20 -0.58 -15.56
N VAL A 476 -12.29 -0.25 -16.46
CA VAL A 476 -12.04 1.12 -16.90
C VAL A 476 -12.75 1.41 -18.22
N LYS A 477 -13.46 2.54 -18.25
CA LYS A 477 -14.13 3.09 -19.44
C LYS A 477 -13.78 4.55 -19.65
N LYS A 478 -13.97 4.99 -20.89
CA LYS A 478 -13.88 6.41 -21.24
C LYS A 478 -15.08 7.18 -20.67
N LEU A 479 -14.87 8.46 -20.37
CA LEU A 479 -15.92 9.33 -19.86
C LEU A 479 -17.19 9.30 -20.74
N SER A 480 -17.03 9.33 -22.06
CA SER A 480 -18.12 9.28 -23.03
C SER A 480 -18.98 8.01 -22.97
N GLU A 481 -18.43 6.89 -22.49
CA GLU A 481 -19.14 5.61 -22.37
C GLU A 481 -20.07 5.53 -21.16
N VAL A 482 -19.84 6.39 -20.15
CA VAL A 482 -20.60 6.44 -18.88
C VAL A 482 -21.28 7.79 -18.66
N ALA A 483 -21.19 8.70 -19.62
CA ALA A 483 -21.76 10.03 -19.55
C ALA A 483 -23.28 10.01 -19.36
N GLY A 484 -23.80 10.87 -18.48
CA GLY A 484 -25.23 11.00 -18.21
C GLY A 484 -25.75 10.14 -17.06
N ASP A 485 -24.97 9.20 -16.54
CA ASP A 485 -25.35 8.44 -15.35
C ASP A 485 -25.60 9.38 -14.17
N GLU A 486 -26.74 9.19 -13.48
CA GLU A 486 -27.14 10.02 -12.35
C GLU A 486 -26.19 9.81 -11.16
N VAL A 487 -25.79 10.91 -10.51
CA VAL A 487 -24.88 10.92 -9.37
C VAL A 487 -25.57 11.52 -8.15
N HIS A 488 -25.64 10.75 -7.07
CA HIS A 488 -26.28 11.15 -5.81
C HIS A 488 -25.27 11.72 -4.81
N GLU A 489 -24.08 11.14 -4.76
CA GLU A 489 -23.03 11.54 -3.84
C GLU A 489 -21.68 11.64 -4.56
N THR A 490 -20.81 12.51 -4.04
CA THR A 490 -19.44 12.66 -4.54
C THR A 490 -18.47 12.71 -3.36
N PHE A 491 -17.26 12.17 -3.55
CA PHE A 491 -16.24 12.10 -2.51
C PHE A 491 -14.87 12.55 -3.05
N LEU A 492 -14.33 13.59 -2.42
CA LEU A 492 -12.99 14.10 -2.65
C LEU A 492 -12.12 13.81 -1.43
N GLY A 493 -11.18 12.90 -1.54
CA GLY A 493 -10.28 12.45 -0.47
C GLY A 493 -9.62 11.12 -0.82
N SER A 494 -8.76 10.65 -0.04
CA SER A 494 -8.01 9.38 -0.05
C SER A 494 -6.50 9.59 0.00
N CYS A 495 -5.71 8.50 0.17
CA CYS A 495 -4.25 8.55 0.10
C CYS A 495 -3.72 9.01 -1.27
N MET A 496 -4.47 8.80 -2.34
CA MET A 496 -4.10 9.24 -3.70
C MET A 496 -4.37 10.73 -3.96
N THR A 497 -4.95 11.45 -3.02
CA THR A 497 -5.19 12.89 -3.18
C THR A 497 -4.08 13.72 -2.53
N ASN A 498 -3.81 14.88 -3.09
CA ASN A 498 -2.93 15.91 -2.58
C ASN A 498 -3.62 17.26 -2.68
N ILE A 499 -3.00 18.31 -2.16
CA ILE A 499 -3.60 19.64 -2.09
C ILE A 499 -4.08 20.18 -3.45
N GLY A 500 -3.42 19.79 -4.55
CA GLY A 500 -3.80 20.21 -5.90
C GLY A 500 -5.20 19.76 -6.30
N HIS A 501 -5.60 18.54 -5.91
CA HIS A 501 -6.94 18.03 -6.18
C HIS A 501 -8.03 18.85 -5.48
N PHE A 502 -7.78 19.30 -4.26
CA PHE A 502 -8.72 20.13 -3.50
C PHE A 502 -8.80 21.54 -4.08
N ARG A 503 -7.67 22.10 -4.53
CA ARG A 503 -7.65 23.39 -5.22
C ARG A 503 -8.39 23.33 -6.55
N ALA A 504 -8.19 22.25 -7.35
CA ALA A 504 -8.90 22.04 -8.61
C ALA A 504 -10.43 22.01 -8.39
N ALA A 505 -10.89 21.18 -7.46
CA ALA A 505 -12.31 21.12 -7.10
C ALA A 505 -12.82 22.47 -6.55
N GLY A 506 -12.06 23.12 -5.67
CA GLY A 506 -12.40 24.41 -5.10
C GLY A 506 -12.53 25.53 -6.14
N LYS A 507 -11.65 25.58 -7.15
CA LYS A 507 -11.76 26.55 -8.26
C LYS A 507 -13.02 26.34 -9.10
N LEU A 508 -13.43 25.09 -9.35
CA LEU A 508 -14.69 24.80 -10.01
C LEU A 508 -15.89 25.25 -9.18
N LEU A 509 -15.90 24.93 -7.89
CA LEU A 509 -16.97 25.34 -6.98
C LEU A 509 -17.03 26.86 -6.78
N GLU A 510 -15.90 27.56 -6.71
CA GLU A 510 -15.82 29.01 -6.61
C GLU A 510 -16.54 29.69 -7.81
N LYS A 511 -16.33 29.13 -9.01
CA LYS A 511 -16.91 29.69 -10.24
C LYS A 511 -18.38 29.30 -10.45
N TYR A 512 -18.74 28.05 -10.20
CA TYR A 512 -20.04 27.51 -10.58
C TYR A 512 -21.03 27.32 -9.42
N GLY A 513 -20.57 27.47 -8.18
CA GLY A 513 -21.43 27.59 -7.01
C GLY A 513 -21.79 26.26 -6.33
N LYS A 514 -23.07 26.11 -5.97
CA LYS A 514 -23.53 25.01 -5.12
C LYS A 514 -23.59 23.67 -5.83
N THR A 515 -23.27 22.62 -5.08
CA THR A 515 -23.38 21.22 -5.57
C THR A 515 -24.83 20.76 -5.58
N LYS A 516 -25.15 19.87 -6.52
CA LYS A 516 -26.43 19.15 -6.58
C LYS A 516 -26.42 17.81 -5.85
N THR A 517 -25.24 17.32 -5.54
CA THR A 517 -25.03 16.04 -4.83
C THR A 517 -24.60 16.32 -3.40
N ARG A 518 -24.68 15.30 -2.53
CA ARG A 518 -23.98 15.33 -1.25
C ARG A 518 -22.47 15.21 -1.53
N PHE A 519 -21.73 16.29 -1.33
CA PHE A 519 -20.30 16.33 -1.60
C PHE A 519 -19.47 16.23 -0.31
N TRP A 520 -18.72 15.14 -0.20
CA TRP A 520 -17.81 14.90 0.91
C TRP A 520 -16.40 15.37 0.54
N VAL A 521 -15.77 16.16 1.42
CA VAL A 521 -14.40 16.66 1.25
C VAL A 521 -13.59 16.26 2.46
N VAL A 522 -12.56 15.46 2.26
CA VAL A 522 -11.71 14.89 3.32
C VAL A 522 -10.24 15.08 2.95
N PRO A 523 -9.58 16.14 3.44
CA PRO A 523 -8.15 16.35 3.18
C PRO A 523 -7.31 15.17 3.67
N PRO A 524 -6.20 14.83 2.99
CA PRO A 524 -5.38 13.68 3.37
C PRO A 524 -4.64 13.93 4.68
N THR A 525 -4.22 15.15 4.96
CA THR A 525 -3.49 15.49 6.18
C THR A 525 -3.95 16.82 6.80
N ARG A 526 -3.63 16.99 8.07
CA ARG A 526 -3.79 18.25 8.77
C ARG A 526 -2.99 19.41 8.13
N MET A 527 -1.90 19.11 7.44
CA MET A 527 -1.12 20.11 6.71
C MET A 527 -1.91 20.64 5.52
N ASP A 528 -2.56 19.73 4.76
CA ASP A 528 -3.44 20.12 3.65
C ASP A 528 -4.65 20.90 4.15
N GLU A 529 -5.28 20.47 5.24
CA GLU A 529 -6.38 21.18 5.90
C GLU A 529 -5.99 22.62 6.26
N HIS A 530 -4.84 22.79 6.93
CA HIS A 530 -4.33 24.09 7.33
C HIS A 530 -4.09 25.00 6.12
N GLN A 531 -3.38 24.50 5.11
CA GLN A 531 -3.05 25.29 3.93
C GLN A 531 -4.29 25.68 3.11
N LEU A 532 -5.23 24.75 2.92
CA LEU A 532 -6.51 25.02 2.25
C LEU A 532 -7.35 26.04 3.00
N THR A 533 -7.27 26.04 4.34
CA THR A 533 -7.94 27.07 5.17
C THR A 533 -7.29 28.44 4.97
N VAL A 534 -5.96 28.53 5.00
CA VAL A 534 -5.21 29.77 4.75
C VAL A 534 -5.50 30.34 3.35
N GLU A 535 -5.62 29.46 2.35
CA GLU A 535 -5.94 29.83 0.97
C GLU A 535 -7.44 30.14 0.74
N GLY A 536 -8.31 29.97 1.75
CA GLY A 536 -9.75 30.30 1.68
C GLY A 536 -10.62 29.22 1.03
N TYR A 537 -10.09 28.02 0.73
CA TYR A 537 -10.88 26.94 0.09
C TYR A 537 -11.94 26.36 1.03
N TYR A 538 -11.74 26.39 2.34
CA TYR A 538 -12.75 25.95 3.29
C TYR A 538 -14.02 26.79 3.23
N ASP A 539 -13.91 28.10 3.06
CA ASP A 539 -15.05 28.99 2.84
C ASP A 539 -15.78 28.69 1.52
N ILE A 540 -15.03 28.28 0.48
CA ILE A 540 -15.61 27.91 -0.80
C ILE A 540 -16.40 26.60 -0.66
N PHE A 541 -15.84 25.60 0.01
CA PHE A 541 -16.51 24.31 0.26
C PHE A 541 -17.78 24.51 1.09
N GLU A 542 -17.74 25.31 2.14
CA GLU A 542 -18.92 25.63 2.97
C GLU A 542 -20.02 26.33 2.14
N LYS A 543 -19.67 27.36 1.36
CA LYS A 543 -20.61 28.07 0.49
C LYS A 543 -21.23 27.17 -0.58
N SER A 544 -20.51 26.15 -1.00
CA SER A 544 -20.96 25.16 -1.98
C SER A 544 -21.77 24.02 -1.35
N GLU A 545 -22.03 24.08 -0.02
CA GLU A 545 -22.74 23.08 0.77
C GLU A 545 -22.02 21.71 0.81
N ALA A 546 -20.69 21.71 0.61
CA ALA A 546 -19.88 20.52 0.76
C ALA A 546 -19.71 20.16 2.25
N ARG A 547 -19.71 18.87 2.55
CA ARG A 547 -19.46 18.34 3.88
C ARG A 547 -17.98 18.08 4.07
N VAL A 548 -17.32 18.94 4.84
CA VAL A 548 -15.89 18.78 5.16
C VAL A 548 -15.75 17.93 6.43
N GLU A 549 -14.86 16.94 6.37
CA GLU A 549 -14.54 16.03 7.47
C GLU A 549 -13.09 16.18 7.89
N ILE A 550 -12.74 15.69 9.08
CA ILE A 550 -11.36 15.73 9.58
C ILE A 550 -10.43 14.88 8.70
N PRO A 551 -9.15 15.25 8.60
CA PRO A 551 -8.18 14.51 7.80
C PRO A 551 -8.07 13.03 8.16
N GLY A 552 -8.04 12.16 7.15
CA GLY A 552 -7.92 10.72 7.33
C GLY A 552 -8.59 9.90 6.24
N CYS A 553 -8.74 8.59 6.48
CA CYS A 553 -9.32 7.67 5.51
C CYS A 553 -10.85 7.71 5.46
N SER A 554 -11.52 8.08 6.57
CA SER A 554 -12.96 8.37 6.65
C SER A 554 -13.84 7.50 5.73
N LEU A 555 -14.57 8.13 4.79
CA LEU A 555 -15.49 7.46 3.87
C LEU A 555 -14.78 6.47 2.93
N CYS A 556 -13.55 6.74 2.50
CA CYS A 556 -12.78 5.85 1.61
C CYS A 556 -12.65 4.42 2.18
N MET A 557 -12.56 4.28 3.50
CA MET A 557 -12.50 2.97 4.17
C MET A 557 -13.90 2.35 4.38
N GLY A 558 -14.95 3.16 4.44
CA GLY A 558 -16.33 2.72 4.54
C GLY A 558 -16.76 2.10 5.87
N ASN A 559 -15.96 2.27 6.93
CA ASN A 559 -16.27 1.71 8.26
C ASN A 559 -16.69 2.75 9.29
N GLN A 560 -16.51 4.02 9.00
CA GLN A 560 -16.82 5.14 9.92
C GLN A 560 -17.90 6.06 9.34
N ALA A 561 -17.76 6.48 8.09
CA ALA A 561 -18.78 7.19 7.34
C ALA A 561 -19.16 6.36 6.11
N ARG A 562 -20.43 6.41 5.72
CA ARG A 562 -20.95 5.64 4.58
C ARG A 562 -21.86 6.50 3.72
N ALA A 563 -21.84 6.23 2.41
CA ALA A 563 -22.82 6.74 1.47
C ALA A 563 -24.21 6.15 1.74
N ALA A 564 -25.23 6.80 1.20
CA ALA A 564 -26.59 6.28 1.27
C ALA A 564 -26.70 4.93 0.51
N ASP A 565 -27.54 4.03 1.05
CA ASP A 565 -27.75 2.72 0.43
C ASP A 565 -28.28 2.85 -1.00
N ASN A 566 -27.79 2.00 -1.89
CA ASN A 566 -28.14 1.95 -3.31
C ASN A 566 -27.90 3.27 -4.08
N SER A 567 -27.08 4.18 -3.55
CA SER A 567 -26.71 5.42 -4.24
C SER A 567 -25.64 5.20 -5.32
N THR A 568 -25.57 6.13 -6.28
CA THR A 568 -24.44 6.23 -7.21
C THR A 568 -23.50 7.31 -6.74
N MET A 569 -22.20 6.99 -6.64
CA MET A 569 -21.16 7.89 -6.17
C MET A 569 -20.02 8.01 -7.17
N ILE A 570 -19.48 9.21 -7.34
CA ILE A 570 -18.17 9.46 -7.97
C ILE A 570 -17.16 9.75 -6.86
N SER A 571 -15.99 9.12 -6.93
CA SER A 571 -15.02 9.15 -5.84
C SER A 571 -13.59 9.26 -6.33
N THR A 572 -12.78 10.03 -5.62
CA THR A 572 -11.31 10.00 -5.76
C THR A 572 -10.65 8.95 -4.88
N SER A 573 -11.41 8.05 -4.28
CA SER A 573 -10.85 6.94 -3.48
C SER A 573 -10.03 5.96 -4.33
N THR A 574 -9.36 5.05 -3.65
CA THR A 574 -8.52 4.04 -4.31
C THR A 574 -9.30 2.82 -4.76
N ARG A 575 -10.45 2.54 -4.13
CA ARG A 575 -11.21 1.28 -4.26
C ARG A 575 -12.70 1.53 -4.36
N ASN A 576 -13.35 0.71 -5.17
CA ASN A 576 -14.81 0.72 -5.34
C ASN A 576 -15.44 -0.68 -5.26
N PHE A 577 -14.85 -1.59 -4.49
CA PHE A 577 -15.42 -2.93 -4.30
C PHE A 577 -16.86 -2.88 -3.77
N PRO A 578 -17.68 -3.91 -4.06
CA PRO A 578 -19.08 -3.97 -3.64
C PRO A 578 -19.26 -3.67 -2.15
N ASN A 579 -20.24 -2.84 -1.82
CA ASN A 579 -20.61 -2.45 -0.44
C ASN A 579 -19.51 -1.73 0.37
N ARG A 580 -18.41 -1.31 -0.25
CA ARG A 580 -17.31 -0.67 0.47
C ARG A 580 -17.69 0.69 1.05
N MET A 581 -18.27 1.57 0.25
CA MET A 581 -18.60 2.94 0.67
C MET A 581 -20.07 3.12 1.10
N GLY A 582 -20.95 2.16 0.81
CA GLY A 582 -22.36 2.12 1.15
C GLY A 582 -22.97 0.79 0.70
N ASP A 583 -24.03 0.32 1.34
CA ASP A 583 -24.68 -0.92 0.96
C ASP A 583 -25.42 -0.76 -0.38
N GLY A 584 -25.11 -1.63 -1.36
CA GLY A 584 -25.61 -1.53 -2.72
C GLY A 584 -25.16 -0.28 -3.49
N CYS A 585 -24.19 0.48 -2.97
CA CYS A 585 -23.72 1.70 -3.61
C CYS A 585 -22.89 1.37 -4.86
N ASN A 586 -23.18 2.07 -5.97
CA ASN A 586 -22.43 2.02 -7.22
C ASN A 586 -21.38 3.12 -7.22
N VAL A 587 -20.10 2.77 -7.07
CA VAL A 587 -19.02 3.72 -6.92
C VAL A 587 -18.14 3.75 -8.17
N TYR A 588 -18.09 4.89 -8.85
CA TYR A 588 -17.11 5.19 -9.89
C TYR A 588 -15.85 5.79 -9.26
N LEU A 589 -14.67 5.43 -9.78
CA LEU A 589 -13.43 6.12 -9.44
C LEU A 589 -13.05 7.07 -10.56
N ALA A 590 -12.75 8.32 -10.20
CA ALA A 590 -12.45 9.37 -11.17
C ALA A 590 -11.44 10.39 -10.61
N SER A 591 -11.02 11.33 -11.47
CA SER A 591 -10.24 12.49 -11.07
C SER A 591 -11.05 13.45 -10.18
N SER A 592 -10.36 14.35 -9.47
CA SER A 592 -11.00 15.40 -8.67
C SER A 592 -11.86 16.33 -9.53
N GLU A 593 -11.42 16.57 -10.75
CA GLU A 593 -12.10 17.42 -11.73
C GLU A 593 -13.43 16.79 -12.17
N VAL A 594 -13.42 15.53 -12.60
CA VAL A 594 -14.65 14.79 -12.94
C VAL A 594 -15.57 14.72 -11.72
N THR A 595 -15.03 14.47 -10.53
CA THR A 595 -15.79 14.40 -9.27
C THR A 595 -16.49 15.74 -8.96
N ALA A 596 -15.77 16.86 -9.04
CA ALA A 596 -16.32 18.19 -8.77
C ALA A 596 -17.37 18.60 -9.83
N ILE A 597 -17.10 18.36 -11.12
CA ILE A 597 -18.03 18.65 -12.20
C ILE A 597 -19.30 17.79 -12.04
N SER A 598 -19.17 16.52 -11.72
CA SER A 598 -20.32 15.65 -11.46
C SER A 598 -21.16 16.13 -10.28
N SER A 599 -20.51 16.69 -9.23
CA SER A 599 -21.22 17.27 -8.09
C SER A 599 -22.08 18.48 -8.47
N LEU A 600 -21.58 19.32 -9.38
CA LEU A 600 -22.28 20.49 -9.90
C LEU A 600 -23.45 20.11 -10.83
N LEU A 601 -23.27 19.05 -11.61
CA LEU A 601 -24.25 18.62 -12.60
C LEU A 601 -25.31 17.65 -12.02
N GLY A 602 -24.99 16.85 -10.99
CA GLY A 602 -25.81 15.74 -10.49
C GLY A 602 -25.78 14.52 -11.42
N LYS A 603 -24.84 14.48 -12.35
CA LYS A 603 -24.63 13.40 -13.33
C LYS A 603 -23.17 13.35 -13.75
N ILE A 604 -22.75 12.27 -14.36
CA ILE A 604 -21.45 12.19 -15.03
C ILE A 604 -21.49 13.12 -16.26
N PRO A 605 -20.53 14.05 -16.44
CA PRO A 605 -20.51 14.98 -17.56
C PRO A 605 -20.29 14.25 -18.91
N THR A 606 -20.77 14.82 -19.99
CA THR A 606 -20.30 14.46 -21.33
C THR A 606 -18.87 14.97 -21.54
N ALA A 607 -18.15 14.41 -22.50
CA ALA A 607 -16.81 14.88 -22.83
C ALA A 607 -16.78 16.37 -23.27
N GLU A 608 -17.87 16.87 -23.85
CA GLU A 608 -18.00 18.28 -24.22
C GLU A 608 -18.22 19.16 -22.99
N GLU A 609 -19.16 18.82 -22.09
CA GLU A 609 -19.38 19.49 -20.82
C GLU A 609 -18.08 19.52 -20.02
N TYR A 610 -17.38 18.40 -19.91
CA TYR A 610 -16.11 18.31 -19.20
C TYR A 610 -15.06 19.30 -19.74
N ARG A 611 -14.85 19.34 -21.07
CA ARG A 611 -13.88 20.26 -21.68
C ARG A 611 -14.24 21.73 -21.44
N GLU A 612 -15.54 22.07 -21.45
CA GLU A 612 -16.00 23.43 -21.14
C GLU A 612 -15.60 23.86 -19.72
N TYR A 613 -15.88 22.99 -18.72
CA TYR A 613 -15.49 23.26 -17.32
C TYR A 613 -13.97 23.32 -17.13
N MET A 614 -13.21 22.53 -17.88
CA MET A 614 -11.74 22.45 -17.77
C MET A 614 -11.01 23.62 -18.45
N THR A 615 -11.67 24.41 -19.28
CA THR A 615 -11.02 25.46 -20.08
C THR A 615 -10.20 26.42 -19.21
N ASP A 616 -10.78 26.91 -18.11
CA ASP A 616 -10.09 27.83 -17.20
C ASP A 616 -9.07 27.11 -16.31
N LEU A 617 -9.42 25.92 -15.85
CA LEU A 617 -8.54 25.12 -14.98
C LEU A 617 -7.20 24.80 -15.66
N ASN A 618 -7.24 24.45 -16.93
CA ASN A 618 -6.03 24.16 -17.71
C ASN A 618 -5.06 25.36 -17.72
N SER A 619 -5.58 26.57 -17.76
CA SER A 619 -4.76 27.79 -17.74
C SER A 619 -4.12 28.08 -16.37
N MET A 620 -4.69 27.55 -15.28
CA MET A 620 -4.25 27.71 -13.90
C MET A 620 -3.50 26.48 -13.35
N SER A 621 -3.20 25.49 -14.18
CA SER A 621 -2.64 24.20 -13.78
C SER A 621 -1.38 24.34 -12.90
N GLN A 622 -0.47 25.27 -13.23
CA GLN A 622 0.75 25.48 -12.44
C GLN A 622 0.47 26.02 -11.03
N GLU A 623 -0.55 26.87 -10.87
CA GLU A 623 -0.96 27.40 -9.57
C GLU A 623 -1.67 26.33 -8.74
N ILE A 624 -2.60 25.61 -9.35
CA ILE A 624 -3.41 24.56 -8.72
C ILE A 624 -2.53 23.44 -8.20
N PHE A 625 -1.68 22.92 -9.06
CA PHE A 625 -0.79 21.79 -8.76
C PHE A 625 0.58 22.21 -8.23
N ARG A 626 0.69 23.42 -7.68
CA ARG A 626 1.81 23.79 -6.83
C ARG A 626 1.66 23.06 -5.50
N TYR A 627 2.50 22.06 -5.29
CA TYR A 627 2.46 21.27 -4.07
C TYR A 627 2.95 22.04 -2.85
N MET A 628 2.81 21.42 -1.67
CA MET A 628 3.24 22.04 -0.42
C MET A 628 4.76 22.02 -0.31
N ASN A 629 5.37 23.14 -0.67
CA ASN A 629 6.79 23.41 -0.47
C ASN A 629 6.97 24.11 0.88
N PHE A 630 7.15 23.31 1.95
CA PHE A 630 7.22 23.79 3.33
C PHE A 630 8.34 24.82 3.55
N ASN A 631 9.44 24.71 2.79
CA ASN A 631 10.54 25.69 2.78
C ASN A 631 10.19 27.02 2.12
N GLU A 632 9.01 27.17 1.53
CA GLU A 632 8.49 28.40 0.94
C GLU A 632 7.29 28.97 1.73
N ILE A 633 6.74 28.22 2.69
CA ILE A 633 5.59 28.63 3.52
C ILE A 633 6.11 29.26 4.82
N GLU A 634 5.81 30.54 5.03
CA GLU A 634 6.35 31.35 6.13
C GLU A 634 6.08 30.76 7.52
N ASP A 635 4.89 30.18 7.74
CA ASP A 635 4.51 29.60 9.04
C ASP A 635 5.43 28.43 9.44
N TYR A 636 5.83 27.61 8.47
CA TYR A 636 6.77 26.51 8.72
C TYR A 636 8.20 27.01 8.89
N GLN A 637 8.64 27.91 8.01
CA GLN A 637 10.00 28.48 8.06
C GLN A 637 10.28 29.22 9.36
N LYS A 638 9.32 30.00 9.85
CA LYS A 638 9.49 30.80 11.07
C LYS A 638 9.78 29.89 12.27
N LYS A 639 8.99 28.84 12.46
CA LYS A 639 9.18 27.90 13.58
C LYS A 639 10.52 27.18 13.52
N VAL A 640 10.99 26.84 12.32
CA VAL A 640 12.29 26.20 12.13
C VAL A 640 13.45 27.15 12.41
N ARG A 641 13.35 28.43 12.01
CA ARG A 641 14.38 29.43 12.30
C ARG A 641 14.58 29.72 13.79
N ASP A 642 13.49 29.60 14.56
CA ASP A 642 13.52 29.87 16.00
C ASP A 642 14.00 28.68 16.84
N MET A 643 14.27 27.52 16.22
CA MET A 643 14.67 26.28 16.87
C MET A 643 16.19 26.13 16.95
N ASP A 644 16.71 25.80 18.13
CA ASP A 644 18.12 25.42 18.32
C ASP A 644 18.32 23.91 18.17
N ILE A 645 18.66 23.48 16.96
CA ILE A 645 18.88 22.07 16.60
C ILE A 645 20.15 21.52 17.28
N SER A 646 21.11 22.37 17.64
CA SER A 646 22.39 21.90 18.25
C SER A 646 22.19 21.19 19.58
N LEU A 647 21.07 21.46 20.26
CA LEU A 647 20.71 20.82 21.54
C LEU A 647 20.31 19.36 21.40
N LEU A 648 20.01 18.87 20.21
CA LEU A 648 19.51 17.49 20.00
C LEU A 648 20.58 16.42 20.09
N ASN A 649 21.85 16.77 20.01
CA ASN A 649 22.98 15.82 20.14
C ASN A 649 22.81 14.58 19.23
N VAL A 650 22.54 14.81 17.93
CA VAL A 650 22.37 13.76 16.93
C VAL A 650 23.73 13.25 16.50
N GLU A 651 23.95 11.94 16.54
CA GLU A 651 25.18 11.32 16.02
C GLU A 651 25.38 11.68 14.54
N GLU A 652 26.64 11.82 14.12
CA GLU A 652 26.96 12.03 12.71
C GLU A 652 26.42 10.87 11.86
N VAL A 653 25.84 11.22 10.71
CA VAL A 653 25.37 10.23 9.74
C VAL A 653 26.60 9.51 9.17
N LYS A 654 26.80 8.27 9.57
CA LYS A 654 27.87 7.41 9.04
C LYS A 654 27.53 6.96 7.63
N ASP A 655 28.55 6.85 6.78
CA ASP A 655 28.45 6.36 5.40
C ASP A 655 27.96 4.91 5.32
#